data_a6e37f3919dc91c0a8770331ba910174
#
_entry.id   a6e37f3919dc91c0a8770331ba910174
#
_cell.length_a   1.000
_cell.length_b   1.000
_cell.length_c   1.000
_cell.angle_alpha   90.00
_cell.angle_beta   90.00
_cell.angle_gamma   90.00
#
_symmetry.space_group_name_H-M   'P 1'
#
loop_
_entity.id
_entity.type
_entity.pdbx_description
1 polymer ?
#
loop_
_entity_poly.entity_id
_entity_poly.type
_entity_poly.pdbx_seq_one_letter_code
_entity_poly.pdbx_strand_id
1 'polypeptide(L)'
;YSPTLAVAGGIASQHRGAVELCQAVNVLNAVAGNVGQTVRFGADMPTGDGYAGIEKLLAALDAGQVGVLLIHEANPVYALPASLKFRDRMKKARFKVSTATYYDETAAECDLLLPSLHSLERWDDANPRAGVYGLMQPVMEPVFPGRHTGDVLLDASRKLGGVFSKFSAPDFKTYLRSAWTGRASDEAAWRAALARGGLYQVPAEAAAVTPTGASFSAATPAFDGDGDFVFVAYPHSFLHDGRGANRPWLLENPDPVTKATWSPWIELSAATAKRLDIRRGEVVRIISPHGEIHGPAFPYAGLHDGVIAAPLGSGHTEYGQFAKDRGFNPLDLLGAPDAGSGFMPYVSTRVRLEKTHQYQEVATTEGTPRQLGRGIAEAIPLVYAKKGMTVLEALRAEGHAEHERNTELEVDAILGWREKQVEGRKLGNYAEVHPSWGMTVDLSKCTGCSACVTACYAENNIPTVGEDQVLRGREMSWMRIERYWEGGEDGEPLEARFVPMLCQQCENAPCEPVCPVFAAYHTVDGLNGQVYNRCVGTRYCSNNCSYKVRYFNWYKYNEKSWPEPLNLQLNPDVTVRARGVMEKCTFCVQRIRSAQHNAMLEDRELRDGEFTTACAQACPSDAIIFGNRRDGNSQVAQSSRDPRGYHVLEELNTRPAITYLAKVLNRVEA
;
A
#
# COMPACT_ATOMS: atom_id res chain seq x y z
N TYR A 1 30.20 -0.86 -13.31
CA TYR A 1 28.82 -0.96 -13.84
C TYR A 1 28.45 0.38 -14.50
N SER A 2 27.95 0.34 -15.70
CA SER A 2 27.43 1.49 -16.43
C SER A 2 26.22 1.03 -17.24
N PRO A 3 25.11 1.78 -17.28
CA PRO A 3 24.89 3.08 -16.63
C PRO A 3 24.64 2.98 -15.12
N THR A 4 24.93 4.05 -14.38
CA THR A 4 24.72 4.18 -12.93
C THR A 4 23.75 5.32 -12.62
N LEU A 5 23.25 5.37 -11.39
CA LEU A 5 22.43 6.44 -10.87
C LEU A 5 22.64 6.55 -9.35
N ALA A 6 23.01 7.72 -8.88
CA ALA A 6 22.97 8.05 -7.46
C ALA A 6 21.67 8.79 -7.14
N VAL A 7 21.01 8.41 -6.05
CA VAL A 7 19.72 8.98 -5.62
C VAL A 7 19.83 9.41 -4.16
N ALA A 8 19.43 10.65 -3.87
CA ALA A 8 19.10 11.11 -2.53
C ALA A 8 17.58 11.09 -2.36
N GLY A 9 17.12 10.77 -1.18
CA GLY A 9 15.70 10.75 -0.88
C GLY A 9 15.35 9.72 0.19
N GLY A 10 14.04 9.48 0.35
CA GLY A 10 13.51 8.67 1.41
C GLY A 10 13.59 9.34 2.78
N ILE A 11 13.00 8.68 3.79
CA ILE A 11 12.84 9.28 5.12
C ILE A 11 14.20 9.53 5.80
N ALA A 12 15.15 8.62 5.65
CA ALA A 12 16.46 8.74 6.28
C ALA A 12 17.30 9.95 5.78
N SER A 13 16.95 10.51 4.62
CA SER A 13 17.59 11.73 4.08
C SER A 13 16.89 13.01 4.52
N GLN A 14 15.76 12.92 5.22
CA GLN A 14 15.01 14.11 5.65
C GLN A 14 15.48 14.59 7.03
N HIS A 15 16.68 15.15 7.01
CA HIS A 15 17.35 15.74 8.17
C HIS A 15 17.81 17.17 7.85
N ARG A 16 18.34 17.90 8.83
CA ARG A 16 18.76 19.30 8.67
C ARG A 16 19.89 19.51 7.64
N GLY A 17 20.58 18.46 7.22
CA GLY A 17 21.57 18.48 6.13
C GLY A 17 21.04 17.87 4.80
N ALA A 18 19.73 17.83 4.60
CA ALA A 18 19.13 17.21 3.41
C ALA A 18 19.50 17.93 2.11
N VAL A 19 19.62 19.25 2.14
CA VAL A 19 20.01 20.07 0.96
C VAL A 19 21.42 19.74 0.53
N GLU A 20 22.36 19.70 1.46
CA GLU A 20 23.76 19.38 1.22
C GLU A 20 23.92 17.95 0.68
N LEU A 21 23.14 17.01 1.19
CA LEU A 21 23.09 15.63 0.69
C LEU A 21 22.61 15.60 -0.77
N CYS A 22 21.52 16.30 -1.10
CA CYS A 22 21.01 16.39 -2.48
C CYS A 22 22.04 17.05 -3.41
N GLN A 23 22.74 18.09 -2.96
CA GLN A 23 23.81 18.72 -3.73
C GLN A 23 24.97 17.75 -3.98
N ALA A 24 25.42 17.02 -2.95
CA ALA A 24 26.47 16.02 -3.08
C ALA A 24 26.11 14.92 -4.08
N VAL A 25 24.87 14.42 -4.03
CA VAL A 25 24.38 13.41 -4.96
C VAL A 25 24.30 13.95 -6.40
N ASN A 26 23.90 15.19 -6.60
CA ASN A 26 23.91 15.83 -7.92
C ASN A 26 25.34 15.97 -8.47
N VAL A 27 26.30 16.36 -7.64
CA VAL A 27 27.72 16.39 -8.03
C VAL A 27 28.24 15.01 -8.39
N LEU A 28 27.90 13.98 -7.58
CA LEU A 28 28.28 12.60 -7.87
C LEU A 28 27.73 12.11 -9.22
N ASN A 29 26.47 12.40 -9.54
CA ASN A 29 25.88 12.08 -10.83
C ASN A 29 26.57 12.81 -12.00
N ALA A 30 26.97 14.07 -11.80
CA ALA A 30 27.69 14.82 -12.81
C ALA A 30 29.09 14.23 -13.06
N VAL A 31 29.84 13.91 -12.01
CA VAL A 31 31.18 13.31 -12.10
C VAL A 31 31.13 11.89 -12.69
N ALA A 32 30.10 11.11 -12.37
CA ALA A 32 29.92 9.76 -12.89
C ALA A 32 29.41 9.73 -14.35
N GLY A 33 29.17 10.90 -14.98
CA GLY A 33 28.65 10.98 -16.35
C GLY A 33 27.18 10.55 -16.50
N ASN A 34 26.42 10.57 -15.41
CA ASN A 34 25.02 10.16 -15.40
C ASN A 34 24.09 11.22 -15.99
N VAL A 35 24.50 12.50 -15.97
CA VAL A 35 23.72 13.62 -16.52
C VAL A 35 23.61 13.48 -18.05
N GLY A 36 22.39 13.55 -18.55
CA GLY A 36 22.06 13.29 -19.96
C GLY A 36 21.82 11.81 -20.30
N GLN A 37 22.20 10.88 -19.43
CA GLN A 37 21.96 9.44 -19.59
C GLN A 37 20.86 8.93 -18.64
N THR A 38 21.17 8.78 -17.36
CA THR A 38 20.25 8.30 -16.32
C THR A 38 19.58 9.43 -15.56
N VAL A 39 20.19 10.61 -15.50
CA VAL A 39 19.62 11.84 -14.95
C VAL A 39 19.29 12.78 -16.10
N ARG A 40 18.02 13.06 -16.31
CA ARG A 40 17.54 14.01 -17.32
C ARG A 40 16.79 15.13 -16.65
N PHE A 41 17.16 16.36 -16.94
CA PHE A 41 16.45 17.54 -16.47
C PHE A 41 15.32 17.85 -17.46
N GLY A 42 14.12 18.08 -16.92
CA GLY A 42 12.93 18.47 -17.69
C GLY A 42 12.51 19.89 -17.36
N ALA A 43 11.33 20.27 -17.82
CA ALA A 43 10.70 21.52 -17.39
C ALA A 43 10.34 21.44 -15.88
N ASP A 44 10.35 22.61 -15.24
CA ASP A 44 10.09 22.73 -13.81
C ASP A 44 8.73 22.13 -13.42
N MET A 45 8.69 21.49 -12.27
CA MET A 45 7.45 21.08 -11.65
C MET A 45 6.79 22.30 -11.00
N PRO A 46 5.46 22.42 -11.04
CA PRO A 46 4.76 23.43 -10.27
C PRO A 46 5.09 23.26 -8.78
N THR A 47 5.64 24.28 -8.18
CA THR A 47 5.90 24.32 -6.73
C THR A 47 4.98 25.35 -6.10
N GLY A 48 4.34 25.01 -4.99
CA GLY A 48 3.66 25.97 -4.14
C GLY A 48 4.67 26.79 -3.33
N ASP A 49 4.19 27.72 -2.50
CA ASP A 49 5.02 28.55 -1.63
C ASP A 49 5.82 27.76 -0.57
N GLY A 50 5.57 26.45 -0.47
CA GLY A 50 6.24 25.58 0.49
C GLY A 50 6.07 26.03 1.94
N TYR A 51 7.04 25.69 2.79
CA TYR A 51 7.01 26.06 4.21
C TYR A 51 7.13 27.58 4.43
N ALA A 52 7.80 28.30 3.55
CA ALA A 52 7.89 29.77 3.63
C ALA A 52 6.50 30.45 3.57
N GLY A 53 5.54 29.86 2.84
CA GLY A 53 4.14 30.31 2.86
C GLY A 53 3.47 30.09 4.22
N ILE A 54 3.76 28.96 4.88
CA ILE A 54 3.27 28.68 6.23
C ILE A 54 3.87 29.68 7.25
N GLU A 55 5.15 29.97 7.18
CA GLU A 55 5.80 30.96 8.06
C GLU A 55 5.18 32.35 7.92
N LYS A 56 4.92 32.80 6.69
CA LYS A 56 4.24 34.07 6.43
C LYS A 56 2.83 34.08 7.02
N LEU A 57 2.07 32.99 6.85
CA LEU A 57 0.75 32.84 7.44
C LEU A 57 0.81 32.89 8.97
N LEU A 58 1.73 32.17 9.60
CA LEU A 58 1.89 32.17 11.04
C LEU A 58 2.23 33.57 11.58
N ALA A 59 3.11 34.29 10.91
CA ALA A 59 3.47 35.68 11.27
C ALA A 59 2.25 36.62 11.13
N ALA A 60 1.47 36.49 10.06
CA ALA A 60 0.26 37.30 9.85
C ALA A 60 -0.83 37.00 10.89
N LEU A 61 -0.98 35.73 11.28
CA LEU A 61 -1.87 35.31 12.38
C LEU A 61 -1.41 35.91 13.70
N ASP A 62 -0.12 35.82 14.01
CA ASP A 62 0.45 36.39 15.23
C ASP A 62 0.26 37.90 15.33
N ALA A 63 0.33 38.60 14.20
CA ALA A 63 0.10 40.04 14.09
C ALA A 63 -1.40 40.42 14.07
N GLY A 64 -2.32 39.46 14.11
CA GLY A 64 -3.77 39.72 14.03
C GLY A 64 -4.24 40.30 12.69
N GLN A 65 -3.49 40.10 11.62
CA GLN A 65 -3.74 40.67 10.28
C GLN A 65 -4.69 39.82 9.44
N VAL A 66 -5.02 38.60 9.89
CA VAL A 66 -5.89 37.67 9.15
C VAL A 66 -7.35 37.93 9.52
N GLY A 67 -8.13 38.53 8.61
CA GLY A 67 -9.56 38.75 8.78
C GLY A 67 -10.36 37.46 8.57
N VAL A 68 -10.11 36.75 7.48
CA VAL A 68 -10.72 35.46 7.16
C VAL A 68 -9.61 34.46 6.81
N LEU A 69 -9.67 33.29 7.43
CA LEU A 69 -8.80 32.14 7.13
C LEU A 69 -9.65 31.06 6.45
N LEU A 70 -9.43 30.84 5.16
CA LEU A 70 -10.04 29.74 4.40
C LEU A 70 -9.06 28.58 4.28
N ILE A 71 -9.45 27.41 4.77
CA ILE A 71 -8.65 26.19 4.72
C ILE A 71 -9.35 25.19 3.80
N HIS A 72 -8.68 24.87 2.69
CA HIS A 72 -9.23 24.00 1.67
C HIS A 72 -8.61 22.61 1.74
N GLU A 73 -9.41 21.60 2.09
CA GLU A 73 -9.07 20.17 2.10
C GLU A 73 -7.70 19.85 2.76
N ALA A 74 -7.35 20.61 3.81
CA ALA A 74 -6.11 20.46 4.56
C ALA A 74 -6.38 20.41 6.06
N ASN A 75 -5.58 19.66 6.79
CA ASN A 75 -5.68 19.51 8.25
C ASN A 75 -4.39 19.97 8.97
N PRO A 76 -4.03 21.26 8.92
CA PRO A 76 -2.79 21.77 9.50
C PRO A 76 -2.70 21.63 11.03
N VAL A 77 -3.82 21.55 11.75
CA VAL A 77 -3.81 21.32 13.20
C VAL A 77 -3.22 19.94 13.55
N TYR A 78 -3.41 18.95 12.69
CA TYR A 78 -2.88 17.61 12.85
C TYR A 78 -1.53 17.42 12.12
N ALA A 79 -1.41 17.95 10.90
CA ALA A 79 -0.30 17.64 9.99
C ALA A 79 0.96 18.49 10.21
N LEU A 80 0.88 19.54 11.03
CA LEU A 80 2.04 20.35 11.40
C LEU A 80 2.56 19.95 12.79
N PRO A 81 3.88 20.04 13.04
CA PRO A 81 4.45 19.79 14.36
C PRO A 81 3.79 20.65 15.44
N ALA A 82 3.55 20.06 16.61
CA ALA A 82 2.97 20.77 17.75
C ALA A 82 3.79 22.00 18.18
N SER A 83 5.11 21.96 17.94
CA SER A 83 6.03 23.08 18.17
C SER A 83 5.62 24.38 17.47
N LEU A 84 4.93 24.31 16.33
CA LEU A 84 4.42 25.48 15.60
C LEU A 84 3.17 26.10 16.23
N LYS A 85 2.50 25.42 17.16
CA LYS A 85 1.29 25.88 17.86
C LYS A 85 0.22 26.42 16.89
N PHE A 86 0.01 25.73 15.75
CA PHE A 86 -0.90 26.20 14.71
C PHE A 86 -2.33 26.37 15.23
N ARG A 87 -2.81 25.45 16.06
CA ARG A 87 -4.15 25.50 16.68
C ARG A 87 -4.37 26.80 17.46
N ASP A 88 -3.40 27.24 18.23
CA ASP A 88 -3.55 28.46 19.03
C ASP A 88 -3.41 29.72 18.17
N ARG A 89 -2.54 29.69 17.17
CA ARG A 89 -2.33 30.82 16.26
C ARG A 89 -3.53 31.05 15.35
N MET A 90 -4.16 30.01 14.82
CA MET A 90 -5.33 30.15 13.96
C MET A 90 -6.54 30.79 14.68
N LYS A 91 -6.63 30.66 16.02
CA LYS A 91 -7.66 31.33 16.83
C LYS A 91 -7.59 32.85 16.76
N LYS A 92 -6.46 33.44 16.33
CA LYS A 92 -6.29 34.88 16.14
C LYS A 92 -6.95 35.41 14.86
N ALA A 93 -7.28 34.54 13.90
CA ALA A 93 -8.10 34.90 12.74
C ALA A 93 -9.53 35.22 13.19
N ARG A 94 -10.13 36.31 12.66
CA ARG A 94 -11.46 36.76 13.08
C ARG A 94 -12.56 35.79 12.64
N PHE A 95 -12.41 35.16 11.49
CA PHE A 95 -13.35 34.17 10.98
C PHE A 95 -12.60 33.03 10.24
N LYS A 96 -12.94 31.80 10.54
CA LYS A 96 -12.28 30.60 10.00
C LYS A 96 -13.28 29.73 9.27
N VAL A 97 -12.94 29.32 8.06
CA VAL A 97 -13.77 28.47 7.19
C VAL A 97 -12.97 27.25 6.78
N SER A 98 -13.53 26.07 6.99
CA SER A 98 -12.99 24.82 6.46
C SER A 98 -13.88 24.27 5.36
N THR A 99 -13.26 23.74 4.28
CA THR A 99 -13.95 22.99 3.22
C THR A 99 -13.59 21.52 3.27
N ALA A 100 -13.19 21.01 4.43
CA ALA A 100 -12.81 19.61 4.60
C ALA A 100 -14.00 18.68 4.27
N THR A 101 -13.69 17.55 3.59
CA THR A 101 -14.66 16.48 3.33
C THR A 101 -15.00 15.70 4.61
N TYR A 102 -14.06 15.65 5.55
CA TYR A 102 -14.23 15.03 6.87
C TYR A 102 -14.18 16.09 7.97
N TYR A 103 -14.91 15.86 9.05
CA TYR A 103 -14.78 16.65 10.26
C TYR A 103 -13.48 16.26 10.97
N ASP A 104 -12.44 17.07 10.74
CA ASP A 104 -11.09 16.87 11.26
C ASP A 104 -10.73 17.89 12.37
N GLU A 105 -9.51 17.80 12.91
CA GLU A 105 -9.02 18.66 13.99
C GLU A 105 -9.04 20.14 13.60
N THR A 106 -8.79 20.45 12.33
CA THR A 106 -8.82 21.82 11.83
C THR A 106 -10.25 22.32 11.66
N ALA A 107 -11.13 21.47 11.12
CA ALA A 107 -12.55 21.78 10.98
C ALA A 107 -13.22 22.04 12.34
N ALA A 108 -12.80 21.30 13.38
CA ALA A 108 -13.29 21.46 14.75
C ALA A 108 -12.97 22.84 15.35
N GLU A 109 -11.93 23.52 14.89
CA GLU A 109 -11.54 24.86 15.32
C GLU A 109 -12.09 25.98 14.43
N CYS A 110 -12.84 25.65 13.37
CA CYS A 110 -13.40 26.61 12.42
C CYS A 110 -14.80 27.08 12.82
N ASP A 111 -15.14 28.32 12.42
CA ASP A 111 -16.44 28.94 12.70
C ASP A 111 -17.51 28.52 11.67
N LEU A 112 -17.06 28.07 10.48
CA LEU A 112 -17.94 27.61 9.41
C LEU A 112 -17.30 26.39 8.71
N LEU A 113 -18.07 25.32 8.56
CA LEU A 113 -17.71 24.15 7.76
C LEU A 113 -18.60 24.09 6.52
N LEU A 114 -17.97 24.06 5.35
CA LEU A 114 -18.60 23.91 4.03
C LEU A 114 -18.09 22.62 3.39
N PRO A 115 -18.73 21.46 3.64
CA PRO A 115 -18.22 20.18 3.19
C PRO A 115 -18.01 20.14 1.66
N SER A 116 -16.78 19.86 1.23
CA SER A 116 -16.45 19.66 -0.18
C SER A 116 -16.91 18.28 -0.65
N LEU A 117 -17.05 18.12 -1.96
CA LEU A 117 -17.35 16.84 -2.60
C LEU A 117 -16.12 15.94 -2.64
N HIS A 118 -16.33 14.63 -2.58
CA HIS A 118 -15.27 13.65 -2.83
C HIS A 118 -14.79 13.73 -4.28
N SER A 119 -13.55 13.34 -4.55
CA SER A 119 -12.96 13.38 -5.90
C SER A 119 -13.77 12.62 -6.95
N LEU A 120 -14.48 11.54 -6.57
CA LEU A 120 -15.35 10.79 -7.49
C LEU A 120 -16.69 11.49 -7.80
N GLU A 121 -17.03 12.56 -7.07
CA GLU A 121 -18.30 13.28 -7.14
C GLU A 121 -18.18 14.64 -7.81
N ARG A 122 -16.96 15.06 -8.20
CA ARG A 122 -16.71 16.44 -8.66
C ARG A 122 -15.88 16.52 -9.93
N TRP A 123 -16.00 17.67 -10.61
CA TRP A 123 -15.07 18.10 -11.66
C TRP A 123 -13.83 18.72 -11.04
N ASP A 124 -12.65 18.39 -11.58
CA ASP A 124 -11.41 19.04 -11.16
C ASP A 124 -10.33 18.85 -12.23
N ASP A 125 -9.19 19.54 -12.08
CA ASP A 125 -8.00 19.29 -12.87
C ASP A 125 -6.73 19.30 -11.99
N ALA A 126 -5.66 18.77 -12.54
CA ALA A 126 -4.37 18.73 -11.86
C ALA A 126 -3.23 18.92 -12.87
N ASN A 127 -2.20 19.63 -12.45
CA ASN A 127 -0.94 19.73 -13.18
C ASN A 127 0.19 19.22 -12.28
N PRO A 128 0.37 17.89 -12.15
CA PRO A 128 1.36 17.31 -11.23
C PRO A 128 2.80 17.52 -11.70
N ARG A 129 3.00 17.75 -13.00
CA ARG A 129 4.31 18.12 -13.58
C ARG A 129 4.11 18.83 -14.92
N ALA A 130 5.13 19.50 -15.40
CA ALA A 130 5.11 20.14 -16.72
C ALA A 130 4.69 19.15 -17.83
N GLY A 131 3.78 19.58 -18.70
CA GLY A 131 3.26 18.78 -19.81
C GLY A 131 2.23 17.72 -19.43
N VAL A 132 1.89 17.53 -18.16
CA VAL A 132 0.83 16.63 -17.69
C VAL A 132 -0.30 17.44 -17.12
N TYR A 133 -1.44 17.42 -17.79
CA TYR A 133 -2.67 18.10 -17.39
C TYR A 133 -3.75 17.05 -17.23
N GLY A 134 -3.93 16.57 -16.00
CA GLY A 134 -4.98 15.63 -15.65
C GLY A 134 -6.33 16.31 -15.63
N LEU A 135 -7.38 15.65 -16.10
CA LEU A 135 -8.75 16.15 -16.09
C LEU A 135 -9.63 15.09 -15.40
N MET A 136 -10.30 15.51 -14.35
CA MET A 136 -11.16 14.65 -13.55
C MET A 136 -12.61 15.02 -13.78
N GLN A 137 -13.45 14.03 -14.02
CA GLN A 137 -14.89 14.16 -14.14
C GLN A 137 -15.59 13.29 -13.08
N PRO A 138 -16.77 13.70 -12.57
CA PRO A 138 -17.50 12.87 -11.62
C PRO A 138 -17.93 11.55 -12.25
N VAL A 139 -17.81 10.47 -11.50
CA VAL A 139 -18.26 9.12 -11.88
C VAL A 139 -19.45 8.67 -11.06
N MET A 140 -19.88 9.46 -10.09
CA MET A 140 -21.02 9.23 -9.25
C MET A 140 -21.67 10.55 -8.79
N GLU A 141 -22.94 10.49 -8.41
CA GLU A 141 -23.62 11.61 -7.75
C GLU A 141 -23.13 11.78 -6.31
N PRO A 142 -23.21 12.99 -5.73
CA PRO A 142 -22.87 13.23 -4.34
C PRO A 142 -23.66 12.34 -3.38
N VAL A 143 -22.94 11.62 -2.51
CA VAL A 143 -23.56 10.75 -1.51
C VAL A 143 -24.10 11.54 -0.32
N PHE A 144 -23.43 12.64 0.03
CA PHE A 144 -23.82 13.52 1.12
C PHE A 144 -24.07 14.94 0.63
N PRO A 145 -24.84 15.75 1.36
CA PRO A 145 -25.03 17.15 1.06
C PRO A 145 -23.71 17.93 1.18
N GLY A 146 -22.96 17.98 0.11
CA GLY A 146 -21.72 18.74 -0.04
C GLY A 146 -21.81 19.64 -1.25
N ARG A 147 -20.82 20.53 -1.41
CA ARG A 147 -20.74 21.41 -2.56
C ARG A 147 -19.29 21.60 -2.98
N HIS A 148 -19.05 21.58 -4.28
CA HIS A 148 -17.71 21.85 -4.80
C HIS A 148 -17.20 23.21 -4.31
N THR A 149 -15.97 23.25 -3.77
CA THR A 149 -15.37 24.50 -3.24
C THR A 149 -15.31 25.59 -4.31
N GLY A 150 -15.03 25.23 -5.58
CA GLY A 150 -15.04 26.16 -6.70
C GLY A 150 -16.41 26.83 -6.93
N ASP A 151 -17.50 26.07 -6.80
CA ASP A 151 -18.86 26.65 -6.90
C ASP A 151 -19.17 27.62 -5.76
N VAL A 152 -18.72 27.29 -4.55
CA VAL A 152 -18.85 28.18 -3.39
C VAL A 152 -18.10 29.48 -3.61
N LEU A 153 -16.87 29.40 -4.14
CA LEU A 153 -16.06 30.59 -4.43
C LEU A 153 -16.63 31.42 -5.59
N LEU A 154 -17.17 30.81 -6.64
CA LEU A 154 -17.85 31.49 -7.73
C LEU A 154 -19.10 32.23 -7.23
N ASP A 155 -19.90 31.60 -6.37
CA ASP A 155 -21.08 32.25 -5.77
C ASP A 155 -20.68 33.43 -4.89
N ALA A 156 -19.66 33.28 -4.06
CA ALA A 156 -19.12 34.36 -3.24
C ALA A 156 -18.63 35.53 -4.13
N SER A 157 -17.91 35.22 -5.21
CA SER A 157 -17.38 36.19 -6.16
C SER A 157 -18.51 37.02 -6.83
N ARG A 158 -19.57 36.36 -7.25
CA ARG A 158 -20.75 37.01 -7.84
C ARG A 158 -21.45 37.98 -6.86
N LYS A 159 -21.53 37.57 -5.57
CA LYS A 159 -22.14 38.42 -4.51
C LYS A 159 -21.25 39.61 -4.13
N LEU A 160 -19.94 39.44 -4.11
CA LEU A 160 -18.99 40.49 -3.76
C LEU A 160 -18.82 41.53 -4.87
N GLY A 161 -18.91 41.10 -6.14
CA GLY A 161 -18.74 42.01 -7.28
C GLY A 161 -17.37 42.66 -7.38
N GLY A 162 -17.27 43.86 -7.95
CA GLY A 162 -16.05 44.62 -8.06
C GLY A 162 -14.93 43.84 -8.78
N VAL A 163 -13.76 43.71 -8.16
CA VAL A 163 -12.60 43.00 -8.72
C VAL A 163 -12.88 41.51 -8.96
N PHE A 164 -13.89 40.94 -8.31
CA PHE A 164 -14.25 39.52 -8.44
C PHE A 164 -15.23 39.27 -9.62
N SER A 165 -15.77 40.30 -10.26
CA SER A 165 -16.70 40.15 -11.39
C SER A 165 -16.14 39.37 -12.58
N LYS A 166 -14.81 39.23 -12.70
CA LYS A 166 -14.15 38.41 -13.70
C LYS A 166 -14.42 36.90 -13.52
N PHE A 167 -14.86 36.45 -12.35
CA PHE A 167 -15.24 35.07 -12.07
C PHE A 167 -16.76 34.90 -12.21
N SER A 168 -17.27 35.04 -13.42
CA SER A 168 -18.71 35.09 -13.73
C SER A 168 -19.31 33.74 -14.14
N ALA A 169 -18.53 32.70 -14.22
CA ALA A 169 -19.02 31.38 -14.60
C ALA A 169 -20.15 30.90 -13.69
N PRO A 170 -21.19 30.25 -14.22
CA PRO A 170 -22.34 29.80 -13.42
C PRO A 170 -21.97 28.69 -12.44
N ASP A 171 -21.04 27.82 -12.83
CA ASP A 171 -20.54 26.67 -12.04
C ASP A 171 -19.07 26.39 -12.35
N PHE A 172 -18.45 25.54 -11.52
CA PHE A 172 -17.04 25.22 -11.65
C PHE A 172 -16.73 24.41 -12.92
N LYS A 173 -17.61 23.53 -13.38
CA LYS A 173 -17.45 22.80 -14.64
C LYS A 173 -17.30 23.77 -15.82
N THR A 174 -18.15 24.79 -15.89
CA THR A 174 -18.10 25.81 -16.94
C THR A 174 -16.83 26.66 -16.83
N TYR A 175 -16.43 27.03 -15.61
CA TYR A 175 -15.16 27.69 -15.35
C TYR A 175 -13.97 26.85 -15.84
N LEU A 176 -13.92 25.58 -15.45
CA LEU A 176 -12.88 24.63 -15.83
C LEU A 176 -12.81 24.48 -17.36
N ARG A 177 -13.96 24.30 -18.03
CA ARG A 177 -14.02 24.21 -19.49
C ARG A 177 -13.44 25.46 -20.15
N SER A 178 -13.74 26.63 -19.63
CA SER A 178 -13.19 27.91 -20.11
C SER A 178 -11.68 28.00 -19.88
N ALA A 179 -11.19 27.60 -18.72
CA ALA A 179 -9.76 27.57 -18.38
C ALA A 179 -8.96 26.63 -19.29
N TRP A 180 -9.60 25.57 -19.79
CA TRP A 180 -9.00 24.60 -20.70
C TRP A 180 -9.02 25.00 -22.19
N THR A 181 -9.62 26.13 -22.55
CA THR A 181 -9.74 26.56 -23.96
C THR A 181 -8.38 26.69 -24.65
N GLY A 182 -7.34 27.09 -23.93
CA GLY A 182 -5.98 27.16 -24.46
C GLY A 182 -5.31 25.81 -24.72
N ARG A 183 -5.86 24.71 -24.16
CA ARG A 183 -5.34 23.34 -24.29
C ARG A 183 -6.22 22.46 -25.15
N ALA A 184 -7.53 22.63 -25.05
CA ALA A 184 -8.57 21.92 -25.81
C ALA A 184 -9.53 22.97 -26.38
N SER A 185 -9.20 23.50 -27.57
CA SER A 185 -9.84 24.70 -28.13
C SER A 185 -11.28 24.48 -28.56
N ASP A 186 -11.61 23.27 -28.99
CA ASP A 186 -12.94 22.92 -29.47
C ASP A 186 -13.55 21.74 -28.70
N GLU A 187 -14.79 21.42 -29.01
CA GLU A 187 -15.54 20.36 -28.31
C GLU A 187 -14.97 18.96 -28.59
N ALA A 188 -14.42 18.71 -29.77
CA ALA A 188 -13.84 17.43 -30.10
C ALA A 188 -12.55 17.18 -29.31
N ALA A 189 -11.69 18.18 -29.20
CA ALA A 189 -10.47 18.15 -28.39
C ALA A 189 -10.77 18.00 -26.89
N TRP A 190 -11.83 18.68 -26.43
CA TRP A 190 -12.30 18.54 -25.05
C TRP A 190 -12.77 17.11 -24.73
N ARG A 191 -13.63 16.54 -25.59
CA ARG A 191 -14.10 15.15 -25.43
C ARG A 191 -12.97 14.14 -25.50
N ALA A 192 -11.98 14.35 -26.39
CA ALA A 192 -10.81 13.51 -26.46
C ALA A 192 -9.97 13.59 -25.18
N ALA A 193 -9.80 14.78 -24.59
CA ALA A 193 -9.12 14.95 -23.31
C ALA A 193 -9.88 14.27 -22.17
N LEU A 194 -11.21 14.37 -22.12
CA LEU A 194 -12.04 13.66 -21.13
C LEU A 194 -11.91 12.14 -21.25
N ALA A 195 -12.02 11.61 -22.47
CA ALA A 195 -11.91 10.17 -22.72
C ALA A 195 -10.52 9.60 -22.35
N ARG A 196 -9.49 10.42 -22.50
CA ARG A 196 -8.10 10.07 -22.17
C ARG A 196 -7.74 10.35 -20.68
N GLY A 197 -8.57 11.07 -19.94
CA GLY A 197 -8.30 11.54 -18.57
C GLY A 197 -7.33 12.73 -18.52
N GLY A 198 -7.10 13.42 -19.64
CA GLY A 198 -6.24 14.60 -19.70
C GLY A 198 -5.42 14.73 -20.96
N LEU A 199 -4.43 15.62 -20.91
CA LEU A 199 -3.42 15.84 -21.95
C LEU A 199 -2.04 15.50 -21.40
N TYR A 200 -1.34 14.62 -22.12
CA TYR A 200 -0.03 14.13 -21.74
C TYR A 200 0.95 14.51 -22.85
N GLN A 201 1.65 15.58 -22.63
CA GLN A 201 2.69 16.08 -23.53
C GLN A 201 4.04 15.69 -22.92
N VAL A 202 4.87 15.00 -23.68
CA VAL A 202 6.26 14.78 -23.24
C VAL A 202 6.95 16.13 -23.35
N PRO A 203 7.47 16.70 -22.25
CA PRO A 203 8.25 17.93 -22.33
C PRO A 203 9.43 17.72 -23.27
N ALA A 204 9.77 18.73 -24.06
CA ALA A 204 11.02 18.72 -24.80
C ALA A 204 12.17 18.44 -23.83
N GLU A 205 13.13 17.62 -24.23
CA GLU A 205 14.33 17.39 -23.42
C GLU A 205 14.94 18.75 -23.08
N ALA A 206 15.25 18.96 -21.81
CA ALA A 206 15.93 20.19 -21.40
C ALA A 206 17.29 20.29 -22.09
N ALA A 207 17.70 21.51 -22.41
CA ALA A 207 19.05 21.77 -22.89
C ALA A 207 20.08 21.15 -21.92
N ALA A 208 21.22 20.72 -22.45
CA ALA A 208 22.27 20.12 -21.66
C ALA A 208 22.60 21.00 -20.44
N VAL A 209 22.41 20.44 -19.27
CA VAL A 209 22.70 21.12 -18.00
C VAL A 209 24.19 20.91 -17.71
N THR A 210 24.93 21.99 -17.63
CA THR A 210 26.34 21.96 -17.21
C THR A 210 26.39 22.27 -15.71
N PRO A 211 27.04 21.44 -14.90
CA PRO A 211 27.23 21.74 -13.48
C PRO A 211 28.00 23.07 -13.33
N THR A 212 27.40 24.02 -12.64
CA THR A 212 28.16 25.19 -12.19
C THR A 212 28.98 24.76 -10.97
N GLY A 213 30.26 25.14 -10.88
CA GLY A 213 31.16 24.75 -9.79
C GLY A 213 30.73 25.32 -8.45
N ALA A 214 29.57 24.95 -7.94
CA ALA A 214 29.09 25.31 -6.62
C ALA A 214 29.87 24.52 -5.55
N SER A 215 30.55 25.23 -4.65
CA SER A 215 31.05 24.61 -3.43
C SER A 215 29.88 24.37 -2.46
N PHE A 216 29.77 23.18 -1.95
CA PHE A 216 28.86 22.91 -0.83
C PHE A 216 29.68 22.60 0.42
N SER A 217 29.16 23.01 1.57
CA SER A 217 29.78 22.70 2.86
C SER A 217 29.08 21.49 3.46
N ALA A 218 29.82 20.42 3.67
CA ALA A 218 29.29 19.24 4.38
C ALA A 218 29.37 19.51 5.90
N ALA A 219 28.43 20.27 6.42
CA ALA A 219 28.29 20.39 7.88
C ALA A 219 27.71 19.11 8.47
N THR A 220 28.19 18.71 9.64
CA THR A 220 27.55 17.61 10.39
C THR A 220 26.13 18.02 10.76
N PRO A 221 25.10 17.24 10.43
CA PRO A 221 23.72 17.59 10.76
C PRO A 221 23.54 17.80 12.27
N ALA A 222 22.93 18.91 12.66
CA ALA A 222 22.60 19.18 14.05
C ALA A 222 21.33 18.41 14.47
N PHE A 223 21.33 17.93 15.70
CA PHE A 223 20.16 17.29 16.30
C PHE A 223 19.51 18.21 17.33
N ASP A 224 18.19 18.19 17.39
CA ASP A 224 17.42 18.82 18.46
C ASP A 224 17.43 17.89 19.68
N GLY A 225 17.90 18.37 20.83
CA GLY A 225 17.94 17.61 22.09
C GLY A 225 19.21 16.79 22.30
N ASP A 226 19.27 16.20 23.49
CA ASP A 226 20.43 15.48 24.05
C ASP A 226 20.11 14.00 24.43
N GLY A 227 18.97 13.49 23.99
CA GLY A 227 18.54 12.11 24.27
C GLY A 227 19.47 11.04 23.71
N ASP A 228 19.37 9.84 24.25
CA ASP A 228 20.25 8.69 23.89
C ASP A 228 19.94 8.12 22.50
N PHE A 229 18.73 8.35 21.98
CA PHE A 229 18.24 7.75 20.74
C PHE A 229 17.94 8.81 19.68
N VAL A 230 18.20 8.47 18.43
CA VAL A 230 17.70 9.24 17.28
C VAL A 230 16.26 8.80 16.98
N PHE A 231 15.35 9.75 16.92
CA PHE A 231 13.96 9.48 16.57
C PHE A 231 13.76 9.59 15.06
N VAL A 232 13.00 8.62 14.50
CA VAL A 232 12.61 8.58 13.09
C VAL A 232 11.09 8.49 12.99
N ALA A 233 10.46 9.58 12.53
CA ALA A 233 9.07 9.52 12.11
C ALA A 233 9.00 9.18 10.61
N TYR A 234 8.12 8.27 10.22
CA TYR A 234 8.00 7.87 8.81
C TYR A 234 6.53 7.69 8.41
N PRO A 235 6.17 7.96 7.13
CA PRO A 235 4.79 7.75 6.66
C PRO A 235 4.39 6.29 6.80
N HIS A 236 3.23 6.04 7.39
CA HIS A 236 2.67 4.69 7.46
C HIS A 236 2.36 4.16 6.05
N SER A 237 2.64 2.88 5.79
CA SER A 237 2.48 2.26 4.46
C SER A 237 1.09 2.43 3.85
N PHE A 238 0.04 2.50 4.66
CA PHE A 238 -1.36 2.62 4.21
C PHE A 238 -2.05 3.91 4.66
N LEU A 239 -1.80 4.36 5.89
CA LEU A 239 -2.43 5.56 6.42
C LEU A 239 -1.72 6.83 5.95
N HIS A 240 -0.50 6.68 5.42
CA HIS A 240 0.37 7.73 4.94
C HIS A 240 0.66 8.77 6.05
N ASP A 241 0.17 9.99 5.88
CA ASP A 241 0.29 11.10 6.83
C ASP A 241 -0.94 11.26 7.74
N GLY A 242 -1.84 10.28 7.78
CA GLY A 242 -3.09 10.27 8.53
C GLY A 242 -4.35 10.41 7.69
N ARG A 243 -4.25 10.86 6.42
CA ARG A 243 -5.42 10.98 5.53
C ARG A 243 -6.14 9.67 5.23
N GLY A 244 -5.50 8.53 5.50
CA GLY A 244 -6.08 7.19 5.39
C GLY A 244 -6.73 6.67 6.66
N ALA A 245 -6.57 7.34 7.80
CA ALA A 245 -6.84 6.80 9.14
C ALA A 245 -8.31 6.44 9.42
N ASN A 246 -9.28 7.08 8.76
CA ASN A 246 -10.70 6.75 8.93
C ASN A 246 -11.22 5.67 7.96
N ARG A 247 -10.33 4.81 7.47
CA ARG A 247 -10.66 3.74 6.51
C ARG A 247 -10.38 2.37 7.11
N PRO A 248 -11.41 1.62 7.54
CA PRO A 248 -11.21 0.35 8.25
C PRO A 248 -10.47 -0.69 7.42
N TRP A 249 -10.62 -0.73 6.09
CA TRP A 249 -9.83 -1.62 5.24
C TRP A 249 -8.32 -1.33 5.30
N LEU A 250 -7.93 -0.03 5.39
CA LEU A 250 -6.51 0.32 5.52
C LEU A 250 -5.98 0.07 6.93
N LEU A 251 -6.82 0.26 7.96
CA LEU A 251 -6.46 -0.02 9.35
C LEU A 251 -6.26 -1.53 9.61
N GLU A 252 -7.10 -2.38 9.00
CA GLU A 252 -7.00 -3.84 9.16
C GLU A 252 -5.94 -4.46 8.25
N ASN A 253 -5.47 -3.73 7.23
CA ASN A 253 -4.43 -4.21 6.34
C ASN A 253 -3.08 -4.23 7.07
N PRO A 254 -2.41 -5.40 7.18
CA PRO A 254 -1.20 -5.50 7.99
C PRO A 254 -0.04 -4.73 7.37
N ASP A 255 0.68 -3.96 8.17
CA ASP A 255 1.93 -3.33 7.75
C ASP A 255 2.88 -4.37 7.12
N PRO A 256 3.56 -4.05 6.02
CA PRO A 256 4.38 -5.01 5.30
C PRO A 256 5.45 -5.69 6.14
N VAL A 257 6.07 -4.96 7.06
CA VAL A 257 7.23 -5.44 7.84
C VAL A 257 6.82 -5.95 9.21
N THR A 258 6.12 -5.15 10.00
CA THR A 258 5.73 -5.49 11.38
C THR A 258 4.55 -6.44 11.46
N LYS A 259 3.73 -6.50 10.41
CA LYS A 259 2.42 -7.18 10.39
C LYS A 259 1.41 -6.61 11.38
N ALA A 260 1.67 -5.44 11.93
CA ALA A 260 0.77 -4.73 12.82
C ALA A 260 -0.45 -4.19 12.06
N THR A 261 -1.59 -4.16 12.74
CA THR A 261 -2.87 -3.63 12.24
C THR A 261 -3.50 -2.75 13.31
N TRP A 262 -4.37 -1.84 12.92
CA TRP A 262 -5.20 -1.01 13.78
C TRP A 262 -4.46 -0.06 14.71
N SER A 263 -3.61 -0.58 15.60
CA SER A 263 -2.87 0.21 16.59
C SER A 263 -1.54 0.72 16.04
N PRO A 264 -1.10 1.93 16.37
CA PRO A 264 0.27 2.36 16.14
C PRO A 264 1.22 1.63 17.10
N TRP A 265 2.51 1.67 16.78
CA TRP A 265 3.57 1.05 17.56
C TRP A 265 4.81 1.94 17.59
N ILE A 266 5.69 1.68 18.56
CA ILE A 266 7.00 2.33 18.68
C ILE A 266 8.08 1.27 18.47
N GLU A 267 8.87 1.44 17.42
CA GLU A 267 9.92 0.49 17.04
C GLU A 267 11.22 0.75 17.78
N LEU A 268 11.84 -0.33 18.21
CA LEU A 268 13.20 -0.35 18.76
C LEU A 268 13.91 -1.64 18.35
N SER A 269 15.26 -1.62 18.29
CA SER A 269 16.00 -2.83 17.95
C SER A 269 15.82 -3.91 19.02
N ALA A 270 15.96 -5.17 18.61
CA ALA A 270 15.92 -6.31 19.52
C ALA A 270 17.02 -6.21 20.60
N ALA A 271 18.21 -5.71 20.25
CA ALA A 271 19.30 -5.51 21.19
C ALA A 271 19.00 -4.40 22.21
N THR A 272 18.46 -3.27 21.77
CA THR A 272 18.01 -2.18 22.65
C THR A 272 16.90 -2.65 23.58
N ALA A 273 15.91 -3.38 23.05
CA ALA A 273 14.82 -3.96 23.85
C ALA A 273 15.36 -4.89 24.95
N LYS A 274 16.28 -5.77 24.61
CA LYS A 274 16.93 -6.68 25.57
C LYS A 274 17.73 -5.91 26.62
N ARG A 275 18.51 -4.90 26.21
CA ARG A 275 19.31 -4.07 27.14
C ARG A 275 18.46 -3.32 28.16
N LEU A 276 17.31 -2.81 27.72
CA LEU A 276 16.39 -2.03 28.54
C LEU A 276 15.30 -2.89 29.20
N ASP A 277 15.33 -4.21 29.01
CA ASP A 277 14.31 -5.16 29.47
C ASP A 277 12.90 -4.70 29.06
N ILE A 278 12.72 -4.39 27.77
CA ILE A 278 11.44 -3.99 27.18
C ILE A 278 10.92 -5.14 26.31
N ARG A 279 9.66 -5.52 26.54
CA ARG A 279 8.96 -6.55 25.76
C ARG A 279 7.97 -5.89 24.80
N ARG A 280 7.62 -6.63 23.77
CA ARG A 280 6.54 -6.22 22.85
C ARG A 280 5.25 -5.95 23.63
N GLY A 281 4.62 -4.81 23.35
CA GLY A 281 3.39 -4.40 24.00
C GLY A 281 3.57 -3.62 25.31
N GLU A 282 4.78 -3.58 25.90
CA GLU A 282 5.03 -2.65 27.00
C GLU A 282 4.93 -1.21 26.52
N VAL A 283 4.12 -0.40 27.16
CA VAL A 283 3.96 1.00 26.79
C VAL A 283 5.19 1.80 27.24
N VAL A 284 5.81 2.44 26.28
CA VAL A 284 6.96 3.32 26.51
C VAL A 284 6.56 4.77 26.29
N ARG A 285 7.21 5.66 27.01
CA ARG A 285 7.13 7.11 26.87
C ARG A 285 8.37 7.59 26.15
N ILE A 286 8.18 8.30 25.06
CA ILE A 286 9.26 8.92 24.28
C ILE A 286 9.18 10.43 24.44
N ILE A 287 10.28 11.03 24.85
CA ILE A 287 10.36 12.45 25.24
C ILE A 287 11.40 13.15 24.37
N SER A 288 11.00 14.25 23.76
CA SER A 288 11.85 15.16 23.01
C SER A 288 11.82 16.57 23.61
N PRO A 289 12.65 17.52 23.14
CA PRO A 289 12.51 18.94 23.52
C PRO A 289 11.19 19.59 23.12
N HIS A 290 10.44 18.96 22.19
CA HIS A 290 9.24 19.52 21.58
C HIS A 290 7.94 18.95 22.17
N GLY A 291 7.98 17.75 22.75
CA GLY A 291 6.83 17.08 23.33
C GLY A 291 7.11 15.63 23.69
N GLU A 292 6.05 14.88 23.92
CA GLU A 292 6.12 13.48 24.30
C GLU A 292 4.99 12.66 23.67
N ILE A 293 5.27 11.37 23.44
CA ILE A 293 4.28 10.38 22.98
C ILE A 293 4.35 9.13 23.85
N HIS A 294 3.24 8.40 23.90
CA HIS A 294 3.12 7.14 24.61
C HIS A 294 2.58 6.08 23.66
N GLY A 295 3.19 4.90 23.64
CA GLY A 295 2.72 3.81 22.80
C GLY A 295 3.38 2.47 23.08
N PRO A 296 2.80 1.38 22.57
CA PRO A 296 3.32 0.04 22.76
C PRO A 296 4.64 -0.17 22.01
N ALA A 297 5.63 -0.70 22.67
CA ALA A 297 6.92 -1.06 22.11
C ALA A 297 6.79 -2.25 21.16
N PHE A 298 7.52 -2.18 20.05
CA PHE A 298 7.61 -3.24 19.04
C PHE A 298 9.08 -3.54 18.71
N PRO A 299 9.73 -4.42 19.49
CA PRO A 299 11.10 -4.84 19.19
C PRO A 299 11.15 -5.67 17.91
N TYR A 300 12.03 -5.33 16.97
CA TYR A 300 12.25 -6.16 15.79
C TYR A 300 13.69 -6.05 15.25
N ALA A 301 14.08 -7.00 14.40
CA ALA A 301 15.46 -7.16 13.98
C ALA A 301 15.95 -6.11 12.95
N GLY A 302 15.03 -5.46 12.24
CA GLY A 302 15.37 -4.56 11.14
C GLY A 302 15.76 -3.13 11.52
N LEU A 303 15.77 -2.77 12.81
CA LEU A 303 16.10 -1.43 13.27
C LEU A 303 17.51 -1.37 13.87
N HIS A 304 18.25 -0.31 13.55
CA HIS A 304 19.57 -0.05 14.11
C HIS A 304 19.50 0.27 15.61
N ASP A 305 20.50 -0.19 16.37
CA ASP A 305 20.66 0.19 17.77
C ASP A 305 20.84 1.71 17.90
N GLY A 306 20.26 2.31 18.92
CA GLY A 306 20.28 3.76 19.10
C GLY A 306 19.26 4.53 18.26
N VAL A 307 18.37 3.83 17.54
CA VAL A 307 17.25 4.44 16.83
C VAL A 307 15.93 4.00 17.47
N ILE A 308 14.99 4.93 17.57
CA ILE A 308 13.57 4.68 17.85
C ILE A 308 12.77 5.21 16.67
N ALA A 309 11.83 4.44 16.16
CA ALA A 309 11.01 4.88 15.03
C ALA A 309 9.52 4.72 15.35
N ALA A 310 8.69 5.53 14.68
CA ALA A 310 7.23 5.40 14.78
C ALA A 310 6.56 5.85 13.47
N PRO A 311 5.52 5.11 13.01
CA PRO A 311 4.78 5.48 11.83
C PRO A 311 3.85 6.66 12.10
N LEU A 312 3.78 7.58 11.14
CA LEU A 312 2.76 8.64 11.07
C LEU A 312 1.38 8.04 10.80
N GLY A 313 0.34 8.81 10.95
CA GLY A 313 -1.00 8.45 10.50
C GLY A 313 -1.98 8.08 11.60
N SER A 314 -1.56 8.09 12.86
CA SER A 314 -2.39 7.87 14.05
C SER A 314 -2.42 9.11 14.95
N GLY A 315 -3.15 9.08 16.07
CA GLY A 315 -3.22 10.18 17.03
C GLY A 315 -4.21 11.28 16.62
N HIS A 316 -5.18 10.96 15.78
CA HIS A 316 -6.30 11.86 15.49
C HIS A 316 -7.20 12.04 16.71
N THR A 317 -7.54 13.29 17.03
CA THR A 317 -8.54 13.63 18.06
C THR A 317 -9.94 13.82 17.48
N GLU A 318 -10.01 13.98 16.18
CA GLU A 318 -11.21 14.00 15.35
C GLU A 318 -11.00 13.10 14.11
N TYR A 319 -11.53 13.36 12.95
CA TYR A 319 -11.33 12.66 11.69
C TYR A 319 -12.20 11.39 11.51
N GLY A 320 -13.28 11.25 12.26
CA GLY A 320 -14.25 10.15 12.15
C GLY A 320 -14.00 8.99 13.10
N GLN A 321 -14.97 8.08 13.17
CA GLN A 321 -15.06 7.07 14.23
C GLN A 321 -13.93 6.04 14.26
N PHE A 322 -13.26 5.79 13.13
CA PHE A 322 -12.18 4.81 13.06
C PHE A 322 -10.80 5.40 13.37
N ALA A 323 -10.63 6.72 13.17
CA ALA A 323 -9.36 7.41 13.42
C ALA A 323 -9.30 8.05 14.80
N LYS A 324 -10.44 8.53 15.30
CA LYS A 324 -10.53 9.29 16.54
C LYS A 324 -10.03 8.51 17.76
N ASP A 325 -9.20 9.16 18.55
CA ASP A 325 -8.65 8.67 19.82
C ASP A 325 -7.84 7.36 19.69
N ARG A 326 -7.23 7.13 18.50
CA ARG A 326 -6.31 6.01 18.26
C ARG A 326 -4.86 6.44 18.30
N GLY A 327 -4.14 5.94 19.30
CA GLY A 327 -2.70 6.06 19.38
C GLY A 327 -2.19 7.48 19.59
N PHE A 328 -1.11 7.83 18.91
CA PHE A 328 -0.35 9.06 19.11
C PHE A 328 0.11 9.63 17.76
N ASN A 329 0.42 10.94 17.74
CA ASN A 329 0.97 11.61 16.57
C ASN A 329 2.50 11.79 16.72
N PRO A 330 3.34 11.10 15.95
CA PRO A 330 4.80 11.25 16.03
C PRO A 330 5.31 12.66 15.74
N LEU A 331 4.52 13.52 15.06
CA LEU A 331 4.88 14.91 14.78
C LEU A 331 4.99 15.76 16.07
N ASP A 332 4.40 15.32 17.17
CA ASP A 332 4.49 16.01 18.45
C ASP A 332 5.90 16.00 19.04
N LEU A 333 6.76 15.08 18.57
CA LEU A 333 8.17 15.00 18.96
C LEU A 333 9.09 15.89 18.11
N LEU A 334 8.61 16.43 16.99
CA LEU A 334 9.45 17.09 15.99
C LEU A 334 9.48 18.60 16.16
N GLY A 335 10.64 19.18 15.84
CA GLY A 335 10.82 20.61 15.68
C GLY A 335 10.13 21.16 14.43
N ALA A 336 10.19 22.48 14.26
CA ALA A 336 9.71 23.14 13.05
C ALA A 336 10.49 22.64 11.81
N PRO A 337 9.87 22.66 10.62
CA PRO A 337 10.57 22.45 9.36
C PRO A 337 11.76 23.42 9.22
N ASP A 338 12.76 23.02 8.45
CA ASP A 338 13.91 23.87 8.17
C ASP A 338 13.52 25.11 7.36
N ALA A 339 13.83 26.29 7.86
CA ALA A 339 13.41 27.54 7.24
C ALA A 339 13.99 27.78 5.84
N GLY A 340 15.18 27.24 5.56
CA GLY A 340 15.85 27.42 4.27
C GLY A 340 15.35 26.49 3.18
N SER A 341 15.07 25.23 3.53
CA SER A 341 14.68 24.19 2.59
C SER A 341 13.19 23.84 2.64
N GLY A 342 12.50 24.13 3.75
CA GLY A 342 11.14 23.70 4.02
C GLY A 342 11.00 22.21 4.34
N PHE A 343 12.10 21.46 4.43
CA PHE A 343 12.06 20.04 4.75
C PHE A 343 11.63 19.79 6.20
N MET A 344 10.74 18.84 6.39
CA MET A 344 10.39 18.32 7.71
C MET A 344 11.56 17.51 8.27
N PRO A 345 12.08 17.82 9.48
CA PRO A 345 13.24 17.13 10.04
C PRO A 345 12.84 15.80 10.70
N TYR A 346 12.36 14.85 9.90
CA TYR A 346 11.88 13.55 10.39
C TYR A 346 12.94 12.72 11.12
N VAL A 347 14.23 13.02 10.92
CA VAL A 347 15.37 12.26 11.47
C VAL A 347 16.35 13.20 12.21
N SER A 348 15.92 14.33 12.74
CA SER A 348 16.81 15.31 13.38
C SER A 348 16.52 15.54 14.86
N THR A 349 15.77 14.68 15.51
CA THR A 349 15.43 14.83 16.93
C THR A 349 16.03 13.69 17.75
N ARG A 350 16.66 14.04 18.87
CA ARG A 350 17.08 13.08 19.89
C ARG A 350 16.04 12.97 20.97
N VAL A 351 15.81 11.74 21.42
CA VAL A 351 14.76 11.41 22.38
C VAL A 351 15.28 10.56 23.54
N ARG A 352 14.62 10.68 24.68
CA ARG A 352 14.75 9.75 25.81
C ARG A 352 13.58 8.78 25.80
N LEU A 353 13.84 7.55 26.27
CA LEU A 353 12.85 6.50 26.40
C LEU A 353 12.69 6.14 27.87
N GLU A 354 11.44 6.11 28.35
CA GLU A 354 11.07 5.71 29.69
C GLU A 354 10.00 4.60 29.68
N LYS A 355 10.10 3.62 30.58
CA LYS A 355 9.08 2.58 30.78
C LYS A 355 7.93 3.14 31.59
N THR A 356 6.69 2.86 31.18
CA THR A 356 5.48 3.30 31.92
C THR A 356 4.89 2.23 32.84
N HIS A 357 5.38 0.98 32.74
CA HIS A 357 4.81 -0.19 33.43
C HIS A 357 3.36 -0.52 33.02
N GLN A 358 2.88 0.05 31.94
CA GLN A 358 1.60 -0.29 31.31
C GLN A 358 1.83 -1.28 30.17
N TYR A 359 0.78 -1.98 29.77
CA TYR A 359 0.82 -2.94 28.67
C TYR A 359 -0.35 -2.73 27.72
N GLN A 360 -0.07 -2.69 26.43
CA GLN A 360 -1.04 -2.65 25.34
C GLN A 360 -0.60 -3.66 24.28
N GLU A 361 -1.39 -4.69 24.05
CA GLU A 361 -1.09 -5.66 23.01
C GLU A 361 -1.19 -5.01 21.61
N VAL A 362 -0.21 -5.28 20.75
CA VAL A 362 -0.24 -4.82 19.34
C VAL A 362 -0.89 -5.90 18.51
N ALA A 363 -2.01 -5.58 17.90
CA ALA A 363 -2.71 -6.49 16.99
C ALA A 363 -1.85 -6.75 15.77
N THR A 364 -1.54 -8.02 15.49
CA THR A 364 -0.76 -8.42 14.32
C THR A 364 -1.33 -9.67 13.68
N THR A 365 -1.11 -9.80 12.38
CA THR A 365 -1.38 -11.02 11.63
C THR A 365 -0.11 -11.85 11.43
N GLU A 366 0.94 -11.58 12.20
CA GLU A 366 2.20 -12.29 12.12
C GLU A 366 2.03 -13.75 12.57
N GLY A 367 2.37 -14.68 11.68
CA GLY A 367 2.46 -16.09 12.02
C GLY A 367 3.87 -16.41 12.56
N THR A 368 4.72 -17.02 11.74
CA THR A 368 6.11 -17.31 12.08
C THR A 368 7.03 -16.29 11.42
N PRO A 369 7.91 -15.60 12.18
CA PRO A 369 8.79 -14.56 11.62
C PRO A 369 9.87 -15.11 10.69
N ARG A 370 10.22 -16.38 10.81
CA ARG A 370 11.19 -17.09 9.94
C ARG A 370 10.56 -18.33 9.33
N GLN A 371 10.99 -18.71 8.13
CA GLN A 371 10.45 -19.89 7.45
C GLN A 371 10.99 -21.23 7.97
N LEU A 372 12.06 -21.23 8.74
CA LEU A 372 12.61 -22.41 9.41
C LEU A 372 12.89 -23.58 8.44
N GLY A 373 13.51 -23.30 7.31
CA GLY A 373 13.85 -24.30 6.31
C GLY A 373 12.70 -24.87 5.48
N ARG A 374 11.46 -24.31 5.58
CA ARG A 374 10.29 -24.86 4.89
C ARG A 374 10.18 -24.49 3.41
N GLY A 375 11.09 -23.70 2.86
CA GLY A 375 11.08 -23.34 1.44
C GLY A 375 9.80 -22.60 0.98
N ILE A 376 9.27 -21.69 1.82
CA ILE A 376 8.05 -20.95 1.51
C ILE A 376 8.36 -19.71 0.68
N ALA A 377 9.43 -18.99 1.01
CA ALA A 377 9.89 -17.75 0.38
C ALA A 377 11.28 -17.97 -0.25
N GLU A 378 11.33 -18.75 -1.31
CA GLU A 378 12.59 -19.09 -1.97
C GLU A 378 13.23 -17.88 -2.64
N ALA A 379 14.56 -17.86 -2.61
CA ALA A 379 15.37 -16.87 -3.28
C ALA A 379 16.65 -17.51 -3.85
N ILE A 380 17.12 -16.97 -4.96
CA ILE A 380 18.33 -17.42 -5.63
C ILE A 380 19.26 -16.23 -5.96
N PRO A 381 20.58 -16.39 -5.86
CA PRO A 381 21.54 -15.39 -6.31
C PRO A 381 21.40 -15.06 -7.78
N LEU A 382 21.67 -13.80 -8.14
CA LEU A 382 21.60 -13.31 -9.51
C LEU A 382 22.48 -14.12 -10.48
N VAL A 383 23.61 -14.60 -10.01
CA VAL A 383 24.55 -15.41 -10.83
C VAL A 383 23.92 -16.71 -11.31
N TYR A 384 23.11 -17.36 -10.48
CA TYR A 384 22.40 -18.58 -10.84
C TYR A 384 21.17 -18.30 -11.70
N ALA A 385 20.44 -17.24 -11.38
CA ALA A 385 19.33 -16.78 -12.22
C ALA A 385 19.77 -16.46 -13.67
N LYS A 386 20.93 -15.81 -13.85
CA LYS A 386 21.52 -15.54 -15.17
C LYS A 386 21.95 -16.81 -15.92
N LYS A 387 22.30 -17.88 -15.21
CA LYS A 387 22.61 -19.19 -15.80
C LYS A 387 21.35 -20.00 -16.15
N GLY A 388 20.16 -19.50 -15.83
CA GLY A 388 18.91 -20.23 -16.02
C GLY A 388 18.75 -21.45 -15.13
N MET A 389 19.42 -21.46 -13.97
CA MET A 389 19.32 -22.58 -13.01
C MET A 389 17.94 -22.57 -12.34
N THR A 390 17.42 -23.76 -12.10
CA THR A 390 16.23 -23.94 -11.27
C THR A 390 16.54 -23.61 -9.80
N VAL A 391 15.48 -23.38 -9.00
CA VAL A 391 15.64 -23.12 -7.56
C VAL A 391 16.40 -24.25 -6.88
N LEU A 392 16.08 -25.50 -7.21
CA LEU A 392 16.75 -26.67 -6.62
C LEU A 392 18.23 -26.77 -7.01
N GLU A 393 18.57 -26.53 -8.27
CA GLU A 393 19.97 -26.50 -8.73
C GLU A 393 20.76 -25.39 -8.04
N ALA A 394 20.16 -24.20 -7.88
CA ALA A 394 20.79 -23.08 -7.18
C ALA A 394 21.04 -23.39 -5.69
N LEU A 395 20.06 -23.95 -4.99
CA LEU A 395 20.18 -24.35 -3.57
C LEU A 395 21.26 -25.42 -3.38
N ARG A 396 21.34 -26.39 -4.28
CA ARG A 396 22.41 -27.41 -4.27
C ARG A 396 23.80 -26.80 -4.48
N ALA A 397 23.92 -25.83 -5.37
CA ALA A 397 25.18 -25.14 -5.64
C ALA A 397 25.67 -24.29 -4.44
N GLU A 398 24.77 -23.81 -3.59
CA GLU A 398 25.08 -23.09 -2.35
C GLU A 398 25.38 -24.02 -1.15
N GLY A 399 25.37 -25.33 -1.37
CA GLY A 399 25.67 -26.31 -0.30
C GLY A 399 24.52 -26.53 0.69
N HIS A 400 23.33 -26.06 0.39
CA HIS A 400 22.11 -26.33 1.16
C HIS A 400 21.61 -27.77 0.95
N ALA A 401 22.53 -28.73 0.89
CA ALA A 401 22.26 -30.15 0.67
C ALA A 401 21.44 -30.81 1.79
N GLU A 402 21.38 -30.20 2.98
CA GLU A 402 20.55 -30.69 4.09
C GLU A 402 19.06 -30.47 3.92
N HIS A 403 18.65 -29.66 2.94
CA HIS A 403 17.31 -29.68 2.42
C HIS A 403 17.16 -30.82 1.40
N GLU A 404 17.72 -31.98 1.69
CA GLU A 404 17.22 -33.21 1.13
C GLU A 404 15.75 -33.38 1.54
N ARG A 405 14.89 -32.61 0.85
CA ARG A 405 13.55 -33.11 0.59
C ARG A 405 13.81 -34.52 0.11
N ASN A 406 13.20 -35.54 0.66
CA ASN A 406 13.32 -36.97 0.32
C ASN A 406 13.04 -37.21 -1.19
N THR A 407 13.99 -36.87 -2.09
CA THR A 407 13.61 -36.25 -3.34
C THR A 407 14.23 -36.86 -4.58
N GLU A 408 15.04 -37.89 -4.50
CA GLU A 408 15.48 -38.53 -5.75
C GLU A 408 14.30 -39.23 -6.48
N LEU A 409 13.35 -39.76 -5.74
CA LEU A 409 12.11 -40.31 -6.32
C LEU A 409 11.03 -39.25 -6.59
N GLU A 410 11.06 -38.11 -5.90
CA GLU A 410 10.05 -37.09 -5.98
C GLU A 410 10.36 -36.02 -7.03
N VAL A 411 11.63 -35.69 -7.28
CA VAL A 411 12.01 -34.70 -8.29
C VAL A 411 11.56 -35.11 -9.69
N ASP A 412 11.81 -36.34 -10.09
CA ASP A 412 11.36 -36.86 -11.39
C ASP A 412 9.83 -36.99 -11.44
N ALA A 413 9.18 -37.35 -10.34
CA ALA A 413 7.73 -37.35 -10.24
C ALA A 413 7.13 -35.94 -10.27
N ILE A 414 7.77 -34.96 -9.62
CA ILE A 414 7.36 -33.56 -9.57
C ILE A 414 7.64 -32.86 -10.90
N LEU A 415 8.81 -33.08 -11.52
CA LEU A 415 9.13 -32.56 -12.84
C LEU A 415 8.23 -33.17 -13.91
N GLY A 416 8.04 -34.50 -13.89
CA GLY A 416 7.11 -35.16 -14.77
C GLY A 416 5.65 -34.74 -14.55
N TRP A 417 5.28 -34.30 -13.34
CA TRP A 417 3.98 -33.72 -13.07
C TRP A 417 3.87 -32.27 -13.60
N ARG A 418 4.94 -31.44 -13.49
CA ARG A 418 5.00 -30.10 -14.11
C ARG A 418 4.84 -30.18 -15.62
N GLU A 419 5.54 -31.12 -16.27
CA GLU A 419 5.39 -31.38 -17.71
C GLU A 419 3.97 -31.82 -18.05
N LYS A 420 3.39 -32.74 -17.29
CA LYS A 420 2.01 -33.23 -17.48
C LYS A 420 0.93 -32.21 -17.17
N GLN A 421 1.18 -31.22 -16.31
CA GLN A 421 0.25 -30.09 -16.12
C GLN A 421 0.17 -29.21 -17.38
N VAL A 422 1.28 -29.06 -18.10
CA VAL A 422 1.37 -28.28 -19.35
C VAL A 422 0.74 -29.07 -20.52
N GLU A 423 0.88 -30.41 -20.52
CA GLU A 423 0.34 -31.26 -21.58
C GLU A 423 -1.16 -31.58 -21.45
N GLY A 424 -1.83 -31.12 -20.40
CA GLY A 424 -3.26 -31.37 -20.18
C GLY A 424 -3.54 -32.80 -19.73
N ARG A 425 -3.93 -32.98 -18.48
CA ARG A 425 -4.44 -34.27 -18.00
C ARG A 425 -5.72 -34.65 -18.71
N LYS A 426 -5.75 -35.81 -19.31
CA LYS A 426 -6.99 -36.49 -19.69
C LYS A 426 -7.73 -36.97 -18.43
N LEU A 427 -8.44 -36.08 -17.77
CA LEU A 427 -9.43 -36.43 -16.74
C LEU A 427 -10.80 -36.67 -17.42
N GLY A 428 -10.93 -37.79 -18.14
CA GLY A 428 -12.14 -38.12 -18.88
C GLY A 428 -12.48 -37.11 -20.00
N ASN A 429 -13.63 -37.26 -20.62
CA ASN A 429 -14.08 -36.41 -21.74
C ASN A 429 -14.29 -34.92 -21.40
N TYR A 430 -14.23 -34.54 -20.14
CA TYR A 430 -14.38 -33.14 -19.68
C TYR A 430 -13.07 -32.36 -19.66
N ALA A 431 -11.91 -33.00 -19.69
CA ALA A 431 -10.61 -32.37 -19.48
C ALA A 431 -10.12 -31.57 -20.69
N GLU A 432 -10.60 -31.87 -21.89
CA GLU A 432 -10.10 -31.24 -23.13
C GLU A 432 -10.80 -29.90 -23.46
N VAL A 433 -11.96 -29.63 -22.86
CA VAL A 433 -12.84 -28.51 -23.24
C VAL A 433 -12.83 -27.36 -22.25
N HIS A 434 -12.41 -27.58 -21.00
CA HIS A 434 -12.52 -26.57 -19.95
C HIS A 434 -11.16 -25.91 -19.61
N PRO A 435 -11.13 -24.59 -19.34
CA PRO A 435 -9.93 -23.92 -18.86
C PRO A 435 -9.48 -24.49 -17.50
N SER A 436 -8.21 -24.32 -17.17
CA SER A 436 -7.68 -24.55 -15.82
C SER A 436 -7.07 -23.24 -15.33
N TRP A 437 -7.78 -22.56 -14.45
CA TRP A 437 -7.34 -21.26 -13.95
C TRP A 437 -6.17 -21.39 -13.00
N GLY A 438 -5.20 -20.50 -13.13
CA GLY A 438 -4.02 -20.46 -12.28
C GLY A 438 -3.38 -19.09 -12.21
N MET A 439 -2.32 -19.01 -11.43
CA MET A 439 -1.64 -17.76 -11.15
C MET A 439 -0.12 -17.98 -11.06
N THR A 440 0.65 -17.00 -11.49
CA THR A 440 2.09 -16.92 -11.23
C THR A 440 2.36 -15.69 -10.38
N VAL A 441 3.19 -15.81 -9.35
CA VAL A 441 3.56 -14.71 -8.44
C VAL A 441 5.08 -14.54 -8.43
N ASP A 442 5.59 -13.45 -8.98
CA ASP A 442 7.02 -13.13 -9.00
C ASP A 442 7.45 -12.43 -7.71
N LEU A 443 8.21 -13.15 -6.85
CA LEU A 443 8.67 -12.61 -5.58
C LEU A 443 9.78 -11.56 -5.74
N SER A 444 10.44 -11.47 -6.91
CA SER A 444 11.39 -10.40 -7.20
C SER A 444 10.68 -9.06 -7.45
N LYS A 445 9.46 -9.10 -7.95
CA LYS A 445 8.63 -7.92 -8.21
C LYS A 445 7.77 -7.54 -7.01
N CYS A 446 7.46 -8.49 -6.13
CA CYS A 446 6.59 -8.23 -4.98
C CYS A 446 7.28 -7.36 -3.94
N THR A 447 6.74 -6.18 -3.68
CA THR A 447 7.22 -5.22 -2.67
C THR A 447 6.52 -5.36 -1.31
N GLY A 448 5.56 -6.27 -1.16
CA GLY A 448 4.77 -6.42 0.06
C GLY A 448 3.73 -5.32 0.30
N CYS A 449 3.46 -4.44 -0.68
CA CYS A 449 2.63 -3.23 -0.51
C CYS A 449 1.16 -3.47 -0.17
N SER A 450 0.67 -4.71 -0.19
CA SER A 450 -0.72 -5.12 0.14
C SER A 450 -1.85 -4.48 -0.68
N ALA A 451 -1.56 -3.82 -1.82
CA ALA A 451 -2.60 -3.31 -2.72
C ALA A 451 -3.56 -4.42 -3.18
N CYS A 452 -3.02 -5.61 -3.47
CA CYS A 452 -3.78 -6.80 -3.81
C CYS A 452 -4.72 -7.28 -2.68
N VAL A 453 -4.30 -7.13 -1.42
CA VAL A 453 -5.11 -7.47 -0.24
C VAL A 453 -6.31 -6.53 -0.14
N THR A 454 -6.08 -5.22 -0.20
CA THR A 454 -7.16 -4.21 -0.18
C THR A 454 -8.14 -4.40 -1.34
N ALA A 455 -7.64 -4.65 -2.56
CA ALA A 455 -8.49 -4.93 -3.73
C ALA A 455 -9.34 -6.18 -3.54
N CYS A 456 -8.80 -7.22 -2.88
CA CYS A 456 -9.54 -8.44 -2.57
C CYS A 456 -10.68 -8.19 -1.58
N TYR A 457 -10.44 -7.37 -0.55
CA TYR A 457 -11.48 -6.94 0.40
C TYR A 457 -12.63 -6.24 -0.32
N ALA A 458 -12.33 -5.26 -1.15
CA ALA A 458 -13.33 -4.47 -1.88
C ALA A 458 -14.11 -5.33 -2.90
N GLU A 459 -13.41 -6.10 -3.73
CA GLU A 459 -14.01 -6.91 -4.79
C GLU A 459 -14.93 -8.01 -4.26
N ASN A 460 -14.54 -8.66 -3.15
CA ASN A 460 -15.20 -9.87 -2.69
C ASN A 460 -16.09 -9.64 -1.45
N ASN A 461 -16.44 -8.40 -1.14
CA ASN A 461 -17.26 -8.07 0.03
C ASN A 461 -16.72 -8.72 1.32
N ILE A 462 -15.39 -8.69 1.51
CA ILE A 462 -14.77 -9.26 2.71
C ILE A 462 -14.96 -8.26 3.85
N PRO A 463 -15.54 -8.68 4.99
CA PRO A 463 -15.74 -7.78 6.11
C PRO A 463 -14.44 -7.48 6.85
N THR A 464 -14.30 -6.26 7.38
CA THR A 464 -13.34 -5.94 8.44
C THR A 464 -13.90 -6.40 9.77
N VAL A 465 -13.03 -6.86 10.66
CA VAL A 465 -13.44 -7.44 11.95
C VAL A 465 -13.10 -6.57 13.16
N GLY A 466 -12.14 -5.64 12.99
CA GLY A 466 -11.68 -4.75 14.07
C GLY A 466 -10.55 -5.34 14.92
N GLU A 467 -9.89 -4.47 15.67
CA GLU A 467 -8.68 -4.77 16.43
C GLU A 467 -8.84 -5.96 17.38
N ASP A 468 -9.89 -5.97 18.22
CA ASP A 468 -10.17 -7.04 19.18
C ASP A 468 -10.30 -8.43 18.52
N GLN A 469 -10.79 -8.47 17.30
CA GLN A 469 -10.98 -9.73 16.60
C GLN A 469 -9.69 -10.18 15.89
N VAL A 470 -8.86 -9.25 15.43
CA VAL A 470 -7.51 -9.57 14.95
C VAL A 470 -6.66 -10.14 16.08
N LEU A 471 -6.69 -9.56 17.28
CA LEU A 471 -6.03 -10.10 18.48
C LEU A 471 -6.48 -11.53 18.82
N ARG A 472 -7.69 -11.92 18.41
CA ARG A 472 -8.23 -13.29 18.57
C ARG A 472 -7.97 -14.20 17.37
N GLY A 473 -7.19 -13.76 16.36
CA GLY A 473 -6.93 -14.52 15.13
C GLY A 473 -8.18 -14.75 14.28
N ARG A 474 -9.08 -13.76 14.19
CA ARG A 474 -10.35 -13.85 13.47
C ARG A 474 -10.44 -12.94 12.26
N GLU A 475 -9.31 -12.46 11.77
CA GLU A 475 -9.23 -11.69 10.53
C GLU A 475 -9.78 -12.51 9.35
N MET A 476 -10.33 -11.81 8.34
CA MET A 476 -11.01 -12.44 7.20
C MET A 476 -10.23 -12.27 5.88
N SER A 477 -8.93 -12.07 5.94
CA SER A 477 -8.08 -11.82 4.77
C SER A 477 -7.96 -13.03 3.86
N TRP A 478 -8.79 -13.14 2.81
CA TRP A 478 -8.72 -14.24 1.83
C TRP A 478 -7.37 -14.33 1.14
N MET A 479 -6.67 -13.21 1.07
CA MET A 479 -5.30 -13.08 0.62
C MET A 479 -4.53 -12.29 1.67
N ARG A 480 -3.39 -12.80 2.10
CA ARG A 480 -2.46 -12.12 3.00
C ARG A 480 -1.06 -12.10 2.41
N ILE A 481 -0.21 -11.21 2.86
CA ILE A 481 1.21 -11.22 2.51
C ILE A 481 1.99 -11.63 3.75
N GLU A 482 2.60 -12.80 3.69
CA GLU A 482 3.53 -13.26 4.72
C GLU A 482 4.85 -12.50 4.59
N ARG A 483 5.54 -12.28 5.71
CA ARG A 483 6.88 -11.73 5.75
C ARG A 483 7.77 -12.67 6.54
N TYR A 484 8.87 -13.09 5.93
CA TYR A 484 9.89 -13.93 6.56
C TYR A 484 11.20 -13.16 6.63
N TRP A 485 11.85 -13.21 7.80
CA TRP A 485 13.20 -12.74 7.97
C TRP A 485 14.19 -13.85 7.61
N GLU A 486 15.20 -13.50 6.82
CA GLU A 486 16.30 -14.37 6.45
C GLU A 486 17.63 -13.66 6.69
N GLY A 487 18.68 -14.40 7.04
CA GLY A 487 19.98 -13.85 7.41
C GLY A 487 19.96 -13.15 8.77
N GLY A 488 20.89 -12.21 8.98
CA GLY A 488 21.05 -11.45 10.22
C GLY A 488 21.82 -12.20 11.31
N GLU A 489 22.31 -13.40 11.05
CA GLU A 489 23.20 -14.17 11.90
C GLU A 489 24.60 -14.19 11.27
N ASP A 490 25.66 -14.32 12.08
CA ASP A 490 27.06 -14.43 11.65
C ASP A 490 27.54 -13.35 10.65
N GLY A 491 26.93 -12.14 10.70
CA GLY A 491 27.30 -11.03 9.83
C GLY A 491 26.61 -11.02 8.46
N GLU A 492 25.70 -11.95 8.20
CA GLU A 492 24.88 -11.91 7.00
C GLU A 492 23.88 -10.74 7.02
N PRO A 493 23.63 -10.10 5.87
CA PRO A 493 22.58 -9.07 5.77
C PRO A 493 21.20 -9.64 6.13
N LEU A 494 20.46 -8.91 6.97
CA LEU A 494 19.07 -9.24 7.25
C LEU A 494 18.19 -8.87 6.05
N GLU A 495 17.35 -9.80 5.59
CA GLU A 495 16.44 -9.62 4.48
C GLU A 495 15.00 -9.93 4.87
N ALA A 496 14.06 -9.09 4.43
CA ALA A 496 12.64 -9.38 4.48
C ALA A 496 12.18 -9.98 3.14
N ARG A 497 11.57 -11.17 3.19
CA ARG A 497 10.97 -11.83 2.03
C ARG A 497 9.45 -11.81 2.14
N PHE A 498 8.78 -11.35 1.10
CA PHE A 498 7.32 -11.23 1.04
C PHE A 498 6.72 -12.32 0.17
N VAL A 499 5.69 -12.99 0.67
CA VAL A 499 4.96 -14.04 -0.06
C VAL A 499 3.46 -13.78 0.01
N PRO A 500 2.84 -13.37 -1.11
CA PRO A 500 1.39 -13.34 -1.20
C PRO A 500 0.81 -14.74 -1.06
N MET A 501 0.04 -14.98 0.02
CA MET A 501 -0.53 -16.28 0.35
C MET A 501 -2.05 -16.23 0.26
N LEU A 502 -2.61 -17.09 -0.60
CA LEU A 502 -4.04 -17.21 -0.86
C LEU A 502 -4.39 -18.68 -1.11
N CYS A 503 -5.68 -18.99 -1.33
CA CYS A 503 -6.06 -20.35 -1.67
C CYS A 503 -5.31 -20.82 -2.93
N GLN A 504 -4.58 -21.91 -2.81
CA GLN A 504 -3.74 -22.45 -3.86
C GLN A 504 -4.51 -23.18 -4.95
N GLN A 505 -5.84 -23.28 -4.82
CA GLN A 505 -6.72 -23.99 -5.76
C GLN A 505 -6.19 -25.40 -6.10
N CYS A 506 -5.79 -26.13 -5.06
CA CYS A 506 -5.13 -27.42 -5.16
C CYS A 506 -5.96 -28.45 -5.94
N GLU A 507 -5.34 -29.22 -6.86
CA GLU A 507 -6.01 -30.36 -7.51
C GLU A 507 -6.28 -31.49 -6.52
N ASN A 508 -5.29 -31.80 -5.66
CA ASN A 508 -5.45 -32.74 -4.56
C ASN A 508 -5.77 -31.96 -3.28
N ALA A 509 -6.93 -31.35 -3.23
CA ALA A 509 -7.30 -30.41 -2.18
C ALA A 509 -7.60 -31.13 -0.86
N PRO A 510 -6.76 -31.02 0.19
CA PRO A 510 -6.96 -31.71 1.45
C PRO A 510 -8.18 -31.20 2.23
N CYS A 511 -8.72 -30.07 1.85
CA CYS A 511 -9.93 -29.48 2.45
C CYS A 511 -11.24 -30.09 1.92
N GLU A 512 -11.22 -30.82 0.80
CA GLU A 512 -12.44 -31.39 0.19
C GLU A 512 -12.90 -32.66 0.90
N PRO A 513 -12.04 -33.69 1.11
CA PRO A 513 -12.49 -34.96 1.69
C PRO A 513 -12.96 -34.84 3.15
N VAL A 514 -12.57 -33.79 3.84
CA VAL A 514 -12.94 -33.56 5.25
C VAL A 514 -14.20 -32.71 5.40
N CYS A 515 -14.81 -32.25 4.32
CA CYS A 515 -16.06 -31.49 4.37
C CYS A 515 -17.26 -32.44 4.48
N PRO A 516 -17.96 -32.48 5.63
CA PRO A 516 -19.04 -33.46 5.85
C PRO A 516 -20.28 -33.22 4.98
N VAL A 517 -20.41 -32.06 4.38
CA VAL A 517 -21.57 -31.64 3.57
C VAL A 517 -21.20 -31.35 2.11
N PHE A 518 -19.98 -31.70 1.70
CA PHE A 518 -19.51 -31.45 0.34
C PHE A 518 -19.66 -29.99 -0.11
N ALA A 519 -19.46 -29.05 0.83
CA ALA A 519 -19.45 -27.62 0.54
C ALA A 519 -18.13 -27.14 -0.09
N ALA A 520 -17.02 -27.85 0.18
CA ALA A 520 -15.76 -27.69 -0.52
C ALA A 520 -15.67 -28.77 -1.60
N TYR A 521 -15.48 -28.39 -2.86
CA TYR A 521 -15.49 -29.31 -3.99
C TYR A 521 -14.67 -28.76 -5.15
N HIS A 522 -14.31 -29.61 -6.10
CA HIS A 522 -13.56 -29.23 -7.28
C HIS A 522 -14.49 -28.91 -8.46
N THR A 523 -14.26 -27.78 -9.13
CA THR A 523 -15.01 -27.40 -10.32
C THR A 523 -14.35 -27.92 -11.59
N VAL A 524 -15.10 -27.98 -12.70
CA VAL A 524 -14.59 -28.46 -14.00
C VAL A 524 -13.48 -27.57 -14.58
N ASP A 525 -13.42 -26.30 -14.18
CA ASP A 525 -12.43 -25.32 -14.59
C ASP A 525 -11.26 -25.18 -13.60
N GLY A 526 -11.05 -26.19 -12.76
CA GLY A 526 -9.89 -26.33 -11.90
C GLY A 526 -9.91 -25.51 -10.61
N LEU A 527 -11.07 -25.00 -10.20
CA LEU A 527 -11.19 -24.24 -8.97
C LEU A 527 -11.61 -25.12 -7.79
N ASN A 528 -11.01 -24.92 -6.64
CA ASN A 528 -11.57 -25.41 -5.39
C ASN A 528 -12.72 -24.50 -4.96
N GLY A 529 -13.96 -24.92 -5.20
CA GLY A 529 -15.16 -24.16 -4.90
C GLY A 529 -15.55 -24.20 -3.42
N GLN A 530 -16.34 -23.22 -2.98
CA GLN A 530 -16.95 -23.17 -1.66
C GLN A 530 -18.44 -22.81 -1.81
N VAL A 531 -19.33 -23.76 -1.48
CA VAL A 531 -20.78 -23.52 -1.50
C VAL A 531 -21.22 -23.05 -0.12
N TYR A 532 -21.44 -21.78 0.02
CA TYR A 532 -21.77 -21.15 1.31
C TYR A 532 -23.07 -21.72 1.92
N ASN A 533 -24.10 -21.95 1.10
CA ASN A 533 -25.41 -22.45 1.57
C ASN A 533 -25.38 -23.90 2.06
N ARG A 534 -24.36 -24.68 1.69
CA ARG A 534 -24.16 -26.05 2.22
C ARG A 534 -23.26 -26.07 3.44
N CYS A 535 -22.44 -25.01 3.65
CA CYS A 535 -21.45 -24.97 4.72
C CYS A 535 -22.15 -24.92 6.09
N VAL A 536 -21.84 -25.88 6.94
CA VAL A 536 -22.32 -25.95 8.34
C VAL A 536 -21.28 -25.52 9.38
N GLY A 537 -20.11 -25.04 8.93
CA GLY A 537 -19.13 -24.43 9.79
C GLY A 537 -18.35 -25.35 10.72
N THR A 538 -18.14 -26.61 10.36
CA THR A 538 -17.33 -27.56 11.14
C THR A 538 -15.84 -27.13 11.23
N ARG A 539 -15.35 -26.28 10.32
CA ARG A 539 -13.99 -25.75 10.23
C ARG A 539 -12.88 -26.78 10.03
N TYR A 540 -13.20 -28.05 9.86
CA TYR A 540 -12.18 -29.06 9.61
C TYR A 540 -11.38 -28.79 8.33
N CYS A 541 -12.02 -28.25 7.31
CA CYS A 541 -11.33 -27.82 6.09
C CYS A 541 -10.27 -26.72 6.32
N SER A 542 -10.45 -25.87 7.35
CA SER A 542 -9.44 -24.88 7.77
C SER A 542 -8.27 -25.57 8.46
N ASN A 543 -8.55 -26.51 9.36
CA ASN A 543 -7.50 -27.26 10.06
C ASN A 543 -6.66 -28.09 9.10
N ASN A 544 -7.31 -28.70 8.09
CA ASN A 544 -6.67 -29.58 7.11
C ASN A 544 -6.00 -28.80 5.95
N CYS A 545 -6.22 -27.50 5.82
CA CYS A 545 -5.56 -26.70 4.82
C CYS A 545 -4.09 -26.47 5.21
N SER A 546 -3.15 -26.98 4.42
CA SER A 546 -1.71 -26.80 4.65
C SER A 546 -1.29 -25.32 4.58
N TYR A 547 -1.95 -24.54 3.75
CA TYR A 547 -1.67 -23.11 3.53
C TYR A 547 -2.38 -22.17 4.49
N LYS A 548 -3.31 -22.68 5.34
CA LYS A 548 -4.09 -21.91 6.31
C LYS A 548 -4.81 -20.70 5.70
N VAL A 549 -5.50 -20.90 4.58
CA VAL A 549 -6.13 -19.85 3.77
C VAL A 549 -7.67 -20.03 3.68
N ARG A 550 -8.26 -20.61 4.69
CA ARG A 550 -9.69 -20.77 4.84
C ARG A 550 -10.12 -20.14 6.16
N TYR A 551 -11.00 -19.15 6.05
CA TYR A 551 -11.40 -18.28 7.16
C TYR A 551 -12.84 -18.58 7.57
N PHE A 552 -13.11 -18.55 8.87
CA PHE A 552 -14.45 -18.78 9.41
C PHE A 552 -15.12 -17.44 9.70
N ASN A 553 -16.34 -17.27 9.19
CA ASN A 553 -17.12 -16.07 9.44
C ASN A 553 -17.83 -16.15 10.79
N TRP A 554 -17.33 -15.39 11.78
CA TRP A 554 -17.82 -15.38 13.15
C TRP A 554 -19.05 -14.50 13.35
N TYR A 555 -19.31 -13.53 12.45
CA TYR A 555 -20.31 -12.51 12.63
C TYR A 555 -21.33 -12.47 11.49
N LYS A 556 -22.50 -11.86 11.79
CA LYS A 556 -23.54 -11.66 10.81
C LYS A 556 -23.29 -10.35 10.05
N TYR A 557 -22.72 -10.45 8.86
CA TYR A 557 -22.52 -9.30 7.97
C TYR A 557 -23.59 -9.20 6.87
N ASN A 558 -24.43 -10.23 6.70
CA ASN A 558 -25.47 -10.30 5.70
C ASN A 558 -26.80 -9.75 6.24
N GLU A 559 -26.86 -8.45 6.49
CA GLU A 559 -28.12 -7.81 6.84
C GLU A 559 -29.09 -7.83 5.65
N LYS A 560 -30.40 -7.88 5.92
CA LYS A 560 -31.42 -7.82 4.87
C LYS A 560 -31.41 -6.47 4.14
N SER A 561 -31.10 -5.41 4.86
CA SER A 561 -30.90 -4.06 4.31
C SER A 561 -29.69 -3.44 4.99
N TRP A 562 -28.75 -2.97 4.20
CA TRP A 562 -27.65 -2.18 4.72
C TRP A 562 -28.13 -0.73 4.91
N PRO A 563 -27.76 -0.05 6.01
CA PRO A 563 -28.08 1.36 6.17
C PRO A 563 -27.48 2.16 5.02
N GLU A 564 -28.25 3.08 4.46
CA GLU A 564 -27.71 4.02 3.49
C GLU A 564 -26.74 5.00 4.18
N PRO A 565 -25.61 5.33 3.53
CA PRO A 565 -25.16 4.92 2.19
C PRO A 565 -24.21 3.70 2.20
N LEU A 566 -24.10 2.94 3.28
CA LEU A 566 -23.16 1.80 3.40
C LEU A 566 -23.42 0.68 2.39
N ASN A 567 -24.65 0.58 1.86
CA ASN A 567 -24.98 -0.33 0.76
C ASN A 567 -24.13 -0.10 -0.50
N LEU A 568 -23.67 1.13 -0.75
CA LEU A 568 -22.89 1.50 -1.92
C LEU A 568 -21.47 0.92 -1.92
N GLN A 569 -20.95 0.49 -0.76
CA GLN A 569 -19.64 -0.15 -0.69
C GLN A 569 -19.64 -1.62 -1.18
N LEU A 570 -20.81 -2.23 -1.30
CA LEU A 570 -20.94 -3.64 -1.66
C LEU A 570 -20.82 -3.84 -3.17
N ASN A 571 -20.04 -4.84 -3.57
CA ASN A 571 -20.05 -5.36 -4.94
C ASN A 571 -21.33 -6.18 -5.14
N PRO A 572 -22.26 -5.78 -6.04
CA PRO A 572 -23.53 -6.47 -6.23
C PRO A 572 -23.38 -7.87 -6.81
N ASP A 573 -22.26 -8.16 -7.49
CA ASP A 573 -22.00 -9.45 -8.12
C ASP A 573 -21.47 -10.49 -7.13
N VAL A 574 -21.23 -10.11 -5.87
CA VAL A 574 -20.62 -10.98 -4.86
C VAL A 574 -21.52 -11.08 -3.63
N THR A 575 -21.90 -12.29 -3.27
CA THR A 575 -22.71 -12.56 -2.08
C THR A 575 -21.95 -12.13 -0.81
N VAL A 576 -22.62 -11.40 0.08
CA VAL A 576 -22.17 -11.21 1.47
C VAL A 576 -22.52 -12.47 2.25
N ARG A 577 -21.52 -13.11 2.85
CA ARG A 577 -21.70 -14.42 3.51
C ARG A 577 -22.33 -14.30 4.88
N ALA A 578 -23.08 -15.31 5.21
CA ALA A 578 -23.73 -15.42 6.51
C ALA A 578 -22.74 -15.85 7.61
N ARG A 579 -23.12 -15.62 8.87
CA ARG A 579 -22.40 -16.15 10.03
C ARG A 579 -22.33 -17.67 9.99
N GLY A 580 -21.19 -18.23 10.35
CA GLY A 580 -21.02 -19.67 10.53
C GLY A 580 -20.57 -20.43 9.29
N VAL A 581 -20.17 -19.75 8.22
CA VAL A 581 -19.63 -20.37 7.00
C VAL A 581 -18.13 -20.15 6.85
N MET A 582 -17.49 -21.00 6.05
CA MET A 582 -16.10 -20.84 5.67
C MET A 582 -15.99 -19.99 4.40
N GLU A 583 -15.00 -19.11 4.38
CA GLU A 583 -14.67 -18.24 3.24
C GLU A 583 -13.23 -18.46 2.79
N LYS A 584 -12.95 -18.21 1.53
CA LYS A 584 -11.62 -18.30 0.94
C LYS A 584 -11.54 -17.61 -0.41
N CYS A 585 -10.35 -17.41 -0.95
CA CYS A 585 -10.14 -16.93 -2.30
C CYS A 585 -10.82 -17.85 -3.33
N THR A 586 -11.56 -17.26 -4.27
CA THR A 586 -12.29 -17.92 -5.36
C THR A 586 -11.69 -17.63 -6.74
N PHE A 587 -10.52 -16.96 -6.81
CA PHE A 587 -10.00 -16.35 -8.04
C PHE A 587 -10.98 -15.38 -8.70
N CYS A 588 -11.75 -14.64 -7.88
CA CYS A 588 -12.79 -13.71 -8.34
C CYS A 588 -13.75 -14.41 -9.31
N VAL A 589 -14.38 -15.52 -8.88
CA VAL A 589 -15.24 -16.37 -9.72
C VAL A 589 -16.32 -15.59 -10.46
N GLN A 590 -16.82 -14.49 -9.90
CA GLN A 590 -17.76 -13.58 -10.54
C GLN A 590 -17.19 -12.99 -11.83
N ARG A 591 -15.91 -12.58 -11.83
CA ARG A 591 -15.23 -12.06 -13.03
C ARG A 591 -15.02 -13.15 -14.08
N ILE A 592 -14.65 -14.36 -13.66
CA ILE A 592 -14.54 -15.53 -14.54
C ILE A 592 -15.89 -15.78 -15.24
N ARG A 593 -16.98 -15.84 -14.45
CA ARG A 593 -18.30 -16.11 -14.98
C ARG A 593 -18.82 -15.00 -15.89
N SER A 594 -18.58 -13.75 -15.56
CA SER A 594 -18.93 -12.62 -16.41
C SER A 594 -18.21 -12.68 -17.77
N ALA A 595 -16.90 -12.94 -17.76
CA ALA A 595 -16.12 -13.03 -18.99
C ALA A 595 -16.55 -14.24 -19.85
N GLN A 596 -16.79 -15.42 -19.23
CA GLN A 596 -17.31 -16.60 -19.92
C GLN A 596 -18.68 -16.33 -20.54
N HIS A 597 -19.58 -15.64 -19.81
CA HIS A 597 -20.90 -15.28 -20.30
C HIS A 597 -20.84 -14.35 -21.50
N ASN A 598 -19.98 -13.32 -21.44
CA ASN A 598 -19.80 -12.38 -22.55
C ASN A 598 -19.24 -13.09 -23.80
N ALA A 599 -18.22 -13.95 -23.65
CA ALA A 599 -17.68 -14.72 -24.75
C ALA A 599 -18.74 -15.66 -25.40
N MET A 600 -19.58 -16.30 -24.56
CA MET A 600 -20.70 -17.13 -25.03
C MET A 600 -21.76 -16.32 -25.79
N LEU A 601 -22.09 -15.10 -25.34
CA LEU A 601 -23.03 -14.21 -26.03
C LEU A 601 -22.52 -13.76 -27.42
N GLU A 602 -21.19 -13.68 -27.55
CA GLU A 602 -20.52 -13.32 -28.80
C GLU A 602 -20.17 -14.56 -29.66
N ASP A 603 -20.59 -15.76 -29.26
CA ASP A 603 -20.30 -17.04 -29.91
C ASP A 603 -18.81 -17.26 -30.23
N ARG A 604 -17.98 -17.01 -29.23
CA ARG A 604 -16.52 -17.14 -29.31
C ARG A 604 -15.91 -17.75 -28.06
N GLU A 605 -14.68 -18.19 -28.20
CA GLU A 605 -13.86 -18.61 -27.05
C GLU A 605 -13.35 -17.41 -26.26
N LEU A 606 -13.15 -17.65 -24.96
CA LEU A 606 -12.54 -16.67 -24.05
C LEU A 606 -11.04 -16.55 -24.32
N ARG A 607 -10.54 -15.34 -24.48
CA ARG A 607 -9.13 -15.04 -24.79
C ARG A 607 -8.32 -14.76 -23.54
N ASP A 608 -7.03 -15.09 -23.57
CA ASP A 608 -6.10 -14.73 -22.48
C ASP A 608 -6.02 -13.21 -22.33
N GLY A 609 -5.97 -12.73 -21.08
CA GLY A 609 -5.91 -11.30 -20.77
C GLY A 609 -7.22 -10.53 -20.90
N GLU A 610 -8.34 -11.16 -21.33
CA GLU A 610 -9.64 -10.51 -21.46
C GLU A 610 -10.25 -10.09 -20.13
N PHE A 611 -9.88 -10.78 -19.08
CA PHE A 611 -10.19 -10.41 -17.69
C PHE A 611 -9.04 -10.83 -16.79
N THR A 612 -9.02 -10.29 -15.57
CA THR A 612 -8.06 -10.69 -14.55
C THR A 612 -8.67 -10.60 -13.15
N THR A 613 -8.02 -11.20 -12.16
CA THR A 613 -8.44 -11.09 -10.76
C THR A 613 -8.20 -9.69 -10.21
N ALA A 614 -8.96 -9.27 -9.19
CA ALA A 614 -8.81 -7.95 -8.58
C ALA A 614 -7.39 -7.73 -8.01
N CYS A 615 -6.79 -8.78 -7.43
CA CYS A 615 -5.44 -8.70 -6.90
C CYS A 615 -4.36 -8.51 -7.99
N ALA A 616 -4.50 -9.17 -9.14
CA ALA A 616 -3.58 -8.98 -10.26
C ALA A 616 -3.76 -7.58 -10.89
N GLN A 617 -5.01 -7.14 -11.08
CA GLN A 617 -5.32 -5.82 -11.60
C GLN A 617 -4.75 -4.68 -10.73
N ALA A 618 -4.77 -4.85 -9.42
CA ALA A 618 -4.32 -3.83 -8.47
C ALA A 618 -2.80 -3.87 -8.19
N CYS A 619 -2.07 -4.84 -8.72
CA CYS A 619 -0.65 -5.01 -8.45
C CYS A 619 0.19 -3.94 -9.18
N PRO A 620 0.81 -2.96 -8.48
CA PRO A 620 1.51 -1.87 -9.15
C PRO A 620 2.85 -2.28 -9.77
N SER A 621 3.35 -3.46 -9.43
CA SER A 621 4.62 -4.00 -9.94
C SER A 621 4.44 -5.16 -10.90
N ASP A 622 3.21 -5.48 -11.30
CA ASP A 622 2.88 -6.62 -12.17
C ASP A 622 3.52 -7.94 -11.69
N ALA A 623 3.52 -8.13 -10.36
CA ALA A 623 4.05 -9.34 -9.75
C ALA A 623 3.09 -10.53 -9.87
N ILE A 624 1.81 -10.30 -10.14
CA ILE A 624 0.76 -11.32 -10.18
C ILE A 624 0.23 -11.45 -11.60
N ILE A 625 0.35 -12.63 -12.18
CA ILE A 625 -0.17 -12.99 -13.51
C ILE A 625 -1.24 -14.05 -13.32
N PHE A 626 -2.41 -13.85 -13.92
CA PHE A 626 -3.54 -14.78 -13.86
C PHE A 626 -3.98 -15.17 -15.26
N GLY A 627 -4.39 -16.44 -15.46
CA GLY A 627 -4.89 -16.91 -16.75
C GLY A 627 -5.18 -18.41 -16.80
N ASN A 628 -5.38 -18.91 -18.02
CA ASN A 628 -5.64 -20.33 -18.27
C ASN A 628 -4.31 -21.11 -18.45
N ARG A 629 -3.97 -21.98 -17.49
CA ARG A 629 -2.75 -22.81 -17.52
C ARG A 629 -2.72 -23.83 -18.66
N ARG A 630 -3.88 -24.21 -19.21
CA ARG A 630 -3.97 -25.15 -20.33
C ARG A 630 -3.71 -24.50 -21.68
N ASP A 631 -3.84 -23.19 -21.80
CA ASP A 631 -3.43 -22.46 -22.97
C ASP A 631 -1.93 -22.21 -22.91
N GLY A 632 -1.15 -22.96 -23.70
CA GLY A 632 0.30 -22.84 -23.75
C GLY A 632 0.82 -21.46 -24.19
N ASN A 633 -0.03 -20.66 -24.80
CA ASN A 633 0.28 -19.29 -25.24
C ASN A 633 -0.10 -18.24 -24.18
N SER A 634 -0.83 -18.61 -23.13
CA SER A 634 -1.20 -17.68 -22.07
C SER A 634 0.02 -17.21 -21.29
N GLN A 635 -0.06 -15.98 -20.78
CA GLN A 635 1.02 -15.40 -19.97
C GLN A 635 1.29 -16.24 -18.71
N VAL A 636 0.25 -16.81 -18.07
CA VAL A 636 0.42 -17.65 -16.88
C VAL A 636 1.13 -18.96 -17.20
N ALA A 637 0.81 -19.61 -18.33
CA ALA A 637 1.48 -20.83 -18.75
C ALA A 637 2.94 -20.61 -19.15
N GLN A 638 3.23 -19.49 -19.79
CA GLN A 638 4.61 -19.10 -20.13
C GLN A 638 5.43 -18.76 -18.87
N SER A 639 4.89 -17.95 -17.96
CA SER A 639 5.59 -17.55 -16.74
C SER A 639 5.79 -18.71 -15.76
N SER A 640 4.89 -19.69 -15.72
CA SER A 640 5.05 -20.87 -14.88
C SER A 640 6.20 -21.81 -15.30
N ARG A 641 6.74 -21.64 -16.53
CA ARG A 641 7.89 -22.36 -17.05
C ARG A 641 9.24 -21.70 -16.72
N ASP A 642 9.22 -20.50 -16.08
CA ASP A 642 10.46 -19.85 -15.65
C ASP A 642 11.25 -20.79 -14.74
N PRO A 643 12.56 -20.95 -14.93
CA PRO A 643 13.40 -21.81 -14.05
C PRO A 643 13.31 -21.46 -12.57
N ARG A 644 12.98 -20.22 -12.22
CA ARG A 644 12.74 -19.78 -10.84
C ARG A 644 11.41 -20.28 -10.25
N GLY A 645 10.59 -21.00 -11.07
CA GLY A 645 9.29 -21.50 -10.65
C GLY A 645 9.37 -22.59 -9.59
N TYR A 646 8.56 -22.47 -8.52
CA TYR A 646 8.37 -23.49 -7.51
C TYR A 646 6.96 -23.46 -6.93
N HIS A 647 6.57 -24.48 -6.21
CA HIS A 647 5.30 -24.52 -5.47
C HIS A 647 5.57 -24.58 -3.98
N VAL A 648 4.83 -23.79 -3.21
CA VAL A 648 4.95 -23.77 -1.74
C VAL A 648 4.45 -25.10 -1.18
N LEU A 649 5.22 -25.73 -0.28
CA LEU A 649 4.94 -27.05 0.32
C LEU A 649 4.71 -28.13 -0.75
N GLU A 650 5.56 -28.17 -1.75
CA GLU A 650 5.46 -29.08 -2.90
C GLU A 650 5.50 -30.55 -2.47
N GLU A 651 6.23 -30.85 -1.41
CA GLU A 651 6.35 -32.19 -0.79
C GLU A 651 5.04 -32.80 -0.32
N LEU A 652 4.01 -31.97 -0.09
CA LEU A 652 2.67 -32.45 0.29
C LEU A 652 1.83 -32.95 -0.88
N ASN A 653 2.31 -32.83 -2.12
CA ASN A 653 1.64 -33.25 -3.35
C ASN A 653 0.18 -32.76 -3.46
N THR A 654 -0.10 -31.56 -2.98
CA THR A 654 -1.43 -30.93 -3.09
C THR A 654 -1.73 -30.42 -4.49
N ARG A 655 -0.72 -30.33 -5.35
CA ARG A 655 -0.77 -29.84 -6.72
C ARG A 655 -1.42 -28.44 -6.83
N PRO A 656 -0.73 -27.41 -6.36
CA PRO A 656 -1.21 -26.04 -6.41
C PRO A 656 -1.42 -25.53 -7.84
N ALA A 657 -2.41 -24.66 -8.03
CA ALA A 657 -2.57 -23.89 -9.26
C ALA A 657 -1.79 -22.58 -9.27
N ILE A 658 -1.04 -22.29 -8.22
CA ILE A 658 -0.19 -21.10 -8.11
C ILE A 658 1.27 -21.51 -8.18
N THR A 659 2.00 -20.91 -9.11
CA THR A 659 3.46 -21.02 -9.22
C THR A 659 4.07 -19.74 -8.65
N TYR A 660 5.03 -19.87 -7.75
CA TYR A 660 5.84 -18.75 -7.28
C TYR A 660 7.17 -18.73 -8.04
N LEU A 661 7.64 -17.53 -8.41
CA LEU A 661 8.98 -17.33 -8.95
C LEU A 661 9.88 -16.82 -7.83
N ALA A 662 10.94 -17.56 -7.54
CA ALA A 662 11.89 -17.24 -6.48
C ALA A 662 12.45 -15.83 -6.63
N LYS A 663 12.67 -15.16 -5.49
CA LYS A 663 13.28 -13.83 -5.45
C LYS A 663 14.73 -13.91 -5.92
N VAL A 664 15.14 -12.97 -6.79
CA VAL A 664 16.53 -12.87 -7.23
C VAL A 664 17.28 -11.92 -6.30
N LEU A 665 18.34 -12.43 -5.69
CA LEU A 665 19.20 -11.66 -4.78
C LEU A 665 20.39 -11.10 -5.55
N ASN A 666 20.57 -9.79 -5.49
CA ASN A 666 21.75 -9.12 -6.05
C ASN A 666 22.90 -9.17 -5.02
N ARG A 667 23.32 -10.37 -4.62
CA ARG A 667 24.52 -10.55 -3.80
C ARG A 667 25.72 -10.48 -4.73
N VAL A 668 26.66 -9.59 -4.41
CA VAL A 668 28.03 -9.65 -4.96
C VAL A 668 28.69 -10.79 -4.22
N GLU A 669 29.23 -11.78 -4.94
CA GLU A 669 30.05 -12.81 -4.33
C GLU A 669 31.18 -12.13 -3.53
N ALA A 670 31.30 -12.51 -2.26
CA ALA A 670 32.38 -12.04 -1.40
C ALA A 670 33.70 -12.67 -1.82
#